data_a389ad3132b8a74684d805916057d5ee
#
_entry.id   a389ad3132b8a74684d805916057d5ee
#
_cell.length_a   1.000
_cell.length_b   1.000
_cell.length_c   1.000
_cell.angle_alpha   90.00
_cell.angle_beta   90.00
_cell.angle_gamma   90.00
#
_symmetry.space_group_name_H-M   'P 1'
#
loop_
_entity.id
_entity.type
_entity.pdbx_description
1 polymer ?
#
loop_
_entity_poly.entity_id
_entity_poly.type
_entity_poly.pdbx_seq_one_letter_code
_entity_poly.pdbx_strand_id
1 'polypeptide(L)'
;MRRSYWILFLLLSFSLFAQQPPSSPAYGVRLESAWIPMPDGVRLAATLYMPDGARPNDKFPAVLEYLPYRKDDGTAARDYPIHTYFAHRGYVSVRVDIRGFGASEGAPTDREYSGQEQLDGEQVIAWLARQPWSNGKVGMFGISWGGFNSLQMAMRNPPGLKAIIAVDATEELFHDDIHYIDGVAHVDEFELNMDLAEGMTGAPDYTLEERVLGPRFESAPWSLLYLKHQHDGPFWRSPVRPLKHIKIPSFLIGGMLDGYRDSIPRMLEQVKDAPVKAIIGPWNHTFPNDAEPGPKIEWRDQAVRWWDYWLKGRDTGVLQDPKLTVYMQHWHAPDPNLPNVPGEWRLERGWPPANEESSTWFLQSNHTLAATAGQATTHELKYVPSIGVEAGFWWGELLSDVRPVDAFSLVYDSEPLKEEFAILGRPHALLQASASAPLANWFARLSDVAPDGTVTQITGAGLSGAQRNSMLEPRELEPGKTYSLDIEMHLTSWVFPAGHRIRVAVSNALWPMVLPTPYNMTTALQLGSVAGSRVVLPVVPVRAALPPPFAVPEPSEERKDIHTAGFPWPGEWTVQRDEVRQKTTVHWKGKAESTFPWGSETDYESLTYDVDDAHPDKSSVRGEAESVFALKGRELRWRGHLSVTTDQRNFYYRYTRELLKNGGLLKTKTWEETIARDHQ
;
A
#
# COMPACT_ATOMS: atom_id res chain seq x y z
N MET A 1 40.34 71.65 9.73
CA MET A 1 40.57 70.26 9.25
C MET A 1 39.28 69.51 9.29
N ARG A 2 38.53 69.32 8.17
CA ARG A 2 37.34 68.55 8.05
C ARG A 2 37.72 67.17 7.47
N ARG A 3 37.53 66.08 8.21
CA ARG A 3 37.71 64.71 7.74
C ARG A 3 36.40 64.22 7.13
N SER A 4 36.38 64.00 5.81
CA SER A 4 35.25 63.33 5.09
C SER A 4 35.43 61.83 5.22
N TYR A 5 34.44 61.16 5.79
CA TYR A 5 34.31 59.71 5.77
C TYR A 5 33.52 59.29 4.54
N TRP A 6 34.15 58.51 3.65
CA TRP A 6 33.50 57.83 2.55
C TRP A 6 32.97 56.48 3.07
N ILE A 7 31.65 56.34 3.13
CA ILE A 7 31.03 55.08 3.41
C ILE A 7 30.85 54.34 2.08
N LEU A 8 31.59 53.24 1.89
CA LEU A 8 31.51 52.39 0.74
C LEU A 8 30.30 51.44 0.98
N PHE A 9 29.16 51.65 0.29
CA PHE A 9 28.05 50.72 0.25
C PHE A 9 28.41 49.56 -0.71
N LEU A 10 28.76 48.40 -0.16
CA LEU A 10 28.81 47.13 -0.90
C LEU A 10 27.37 46.68 -1.18
N LEU A 11 26.88 46.94 -2.38
CA LEU A 11 25.65 46.33 -2.91
C LEU A 11 25.93 44.83 -3.19
N LEU A 12 25.64 43.99 -2.23
CA LEU A 12 25.51 42.56 -2.45
C LEU A 12 24.29 42.33 -3.35
N SER A 13 24.53 42.14 -4.65
CA SER A 13 23.51 41.69 -5.61
C SER A 13 23.17 40.25 -5.27
N PHE A 14 22.17 40.03 -4.45
CA PHE A 14 21.46 38.73 -4.39
C PHE A 14 20.74 38.61 -5.73
N SER A 15 21.28 37.82 -6.64
CA SER A 15 20.53 37.30 -7.77
C SER A 15 19.44 36.40 -7.22
N LEU A 16 18.25 36.93 -6.99
CA LEU A 16 17.04 36.15 -6.83
C LEU A 16 16.86 35.43 -8.17
N PHE A 17 17.33 34.20 -8.27
CA PHE A 17 16.91 33.33 -9.35
C PHE A 17 15.39 33.12 -9.15
N ALA A 18 14.58 33.76 -9.99
CA ALA A 18 13.16 33.54 -9.99
C ALA A 18 12.90 32.06 -10.29
N GLN A 19 12.13 31.41 -9.43
CA GLN A 19 11.68 30.03 -9.64
C GLN A 19 11.02 29.92 -11.02
N GLN A 20 11.40 28.90 -11.77
CA GLN A 20 10.83 28.66 -13.10
C GLN A 20 9.52 27.89 -12.96
N PRO A 21 8.48 28.23 -13.71
CA PRO A 21 7.27 27.43 -13.75
C PRO A 21 7.58 26.03 -14.30
N PRO A 22 6.78 25.01 -13.97
CA PRO A 22 6.91 23.67 -14.55
C PRO A 22 6.79 23.72 -16.07
N SER A 23 7.40 22.75 -16.76
CA SER A 23 7.33 22.62 -18.21
C SER A 23 5.88 22.55 -18.69
N SER A 24 5.49 23.47 -19.56
CA SER A 24 4.16 23.45 -20.20
C SER A 24 4.11 22.43 -21.33
N PRO A 25 2.91 21.95 -21.74
CA PRO A 25 2.75 21.12 -22.92
C PRO A 25 3.32 21.81 -24.17
N ALA A 26 4.22 21.12 -24.89
CA ALA A 26 4.91 21.67 -26.06
C ALA A 26 5.03 20.65 -27.20
N TYR A 27 4.67 19.39 -26.97
CA TYR A 27 4.82 18.29 -27.92
C TYR A 27 3.51 17.54 -28.09
N GLY A 28 3.29 16.90 -29.26
CA GLY A 28 2.35 15.80 -29.40
C GLY A 28 2.88 14.53 -28.72
N VAL A 29 2.12 13.42 -28.83
CA VAL A 29 2.55 12.11 -28.32
C VAL A 29 2.51 11.08 -29.44
N ARG A 30 3.58 10.29 -29.56
CA ARG A 30 3.70 9.16 -30.47
C ARG A 30 4.13 7.93 -29.68
N LEU A 31 3.40 6.82 -29.85
CA LEU A 31 3.71 5.56 -29.21
C LEU A 31 4.69 4.74 -30.05
N GLU A 32 5.70 4.18 -29.39
CA GLU A 32 6.65 3.24 -29.99
C GLU A 32 6.78 2.00 -29.10
N SER A 33 6.88 0.83 -29.71
CA SER A 33 7.21 -0.41 -29.00
C SER A 33 8.72 -0.69 -29.11
N ALA A 34 9.31 -1.20 -28.03
CA ALA A 34 10.71 -1.58 -28.01
C ALA A 34 10.92 -2.88 -27.23
N TRP A 35 12.00 -3.59 -27.57
CA TRP A 35 12.51 -4.71 -26.81
C TRP A 35 13.80 -4.32 -26.09
N ILE A 36 13.86 -4.54 -24.80
CA ILE A 36 15.04 -4.27 -23.98
C ILE A 36 15.75 -5.59 -23.71
N PRO A 37 16.95 -5.81 -24.27
CA PRO A 37 17.68 -7.06 -24.07
C PRO A 37 18.32 -7.15 -22.69
N MET A 38 18.10 -8.27 -22.00
CA MET A 38 18.76 -8.61 -20.74
C MET A 38 20.04 -9.40 -21.01
N PRO A 39 21.01 -9.40 -20.09
CA PRO A 39 22.29 -10.12 -20.26
C PRO A 39 22.17 -11.63 -20.48
N ASP A 40 21.11 -12.25 -20.00
CA ASP A 40 20.81 -13.68 -20.16
C ASP A 40 20.04 -14.03 -21.45
N GLY A 41 19.79 -13.04 -22.30
CA GLY A 41 19.09 -13.20 -23.58
C GLY A 41 17.57 -13.03 -23.52
N VAL A 42 16.97 -12.90 -22.33
CA VAL A 42 15.56 -12.52 -22.18
C VAL A 42 15.36 -11.09 -22.67
N ARG A 43 14.21 -10.80 -23.26
CA ARG A 43 13.85 -9.45 -23.70
C ARG A 43 12.62 -8.96 -22.96
N LEU A 44 12.70 -7.75 -22.42
CA LEU A 44 11.57 -7.09 -21.80
C LEU A 44 10.87 -6.18 -22.80
N ALA A 45 9.53 -6.21 -22.78
CA ALA A 45 8.71 -5.40 -23.67
C ALA A 45 8.46 -4.02 -23.08
N ALA A 46 8.64 -2.97 -23.87
CA ALA A 46 8.44 -1.59 -23.50
C ALA A 46 7.50 -0.87 -24.47
N THR A 47 6.67 0.02 -23.93
CA THR A 47 5.94 1.04 -24.68
C THR A 47 6.51 2.41 -24.32
N LEU A 48 6.98 3.15 -25.33
CA LEU A 48 7.54 4.49 -25.18
C LEU A 48 6.52 5.52 -25.67
N TYR A 49 6.20 6.49 -24.82
CA TYR A 49 5.40 7.66 -25.14
C TYR A 49 6.39 8.78 -25.50
N MET A 50 6.62 8.93 -26.81
CA MET A 50 7.63 9.84 -27.36
C MET A 50 7.04 11.24 -27.56
N PRO A 51 7.76 12.33 -27.17
CA PRO A 51 7.40 13.68 -27.58
C PRO A 51 7.38 13.81 -29.10
N ASP A 52 6.20 14.02 -29.70
CA ASP A 52 6.04 14.18 -31.13
C ASP A 52 6.21 15.65 -31.55
N GLY A 53 6.79 15.89 -32.74
CA GLY A 53 7.15 17.23 -33.20
C GLY A 53 8.51 17.73 -32.67
N ALA A 54 9.28 16.86 -32.00
CA ALA A 54 10.64 17.19 -31.57
C ALA A 54 11.61 17.35 -32.77
N ARG A 55 12.62 18.20 -32.61
CA ARG A 55 13.67 18.36 -33.61
C ARG A 55 14.62 17.16 -33.61
N PRO A 56 15.29 16.83 -34.72
CA PRO A 56 16.11 15.62 -34.82
C PRO A 56 17.23 15.45 -33.78
N ASN A 57 17.70 16.54 -33.18
CA ASN A 57 18.77 16.51 -32.17
C ASN A 57 18.30 16.78 -30.75
N ASP A 58 17.02 16.94 -30.53
CA ASP A 58 16.49 17.14 -29.18
C ASP A 58 16.73 15.89 -28.33
N LYS A 59 17.09 16.11 -27.07
CA LYS A 59 17.34 15.05 -26.08
C LYS A 59 16.39 15.22 -24.93
N PHE A 60 15.78 14.13 -24.52
CA PHE A 60 14.79 14.08 -23.45
C PHE A 60 15.24 13.20 -22.29
N PRO A 61 14.91 13.53 -21.06
CA PRO A 61 15.00 12.55 -19.98
C PRO A 61 13.94 11.48 -20.14
N ALA A 62 14.22 10.26 -19.65
CA ALA A 62 13.23 9.21 -19.53
C ALA A 62 12.52 9.27 -18.17
N VAL A 63 11.24 8.91 -18.14
CA VAL A 63 10.47 8.64 -16.92
C VAL A 63 9.89 7.24 -17.03
N LEU A 64 10.37 6.33 -16.17
CA LEU A 64 10.12 4.89 -16.23
C LEU A 64 9.03 4.48 -15.24
N GLU A 65 8.06 3.69 -15.70
CA GLU A 65 7.20 2.84 -14.90
C GLU A 65 7.52 1.36 -15.21
N TYR A 66 7.88 0.57 -14.20
CA TYR A 66 8.35 -0.81 -14.32
C TYR A 66 7.50 -1.70 -13.42
N LEU A 67 6.63 -2.55 -14.01
CA LEU A 67 5.53 -3.20 -13.30
C LEU A 67 5.00 -4.45 -14.03
N PRO A 68 4.26 -5.35 -13.35
CA PRO A 68 3.65 -6.53 -13.94
C PRO A 68 2.31 -6.27 -14.63
N TYR A 69 1.66 -5.14 -14.41
CA TYR A 69 0.24 -4.89 -14.70
C TYR A 69 -0.11 -4.73 -16.18
N ARG A 70 0.69 -5.32 -17.09
CA ARG A 70 0.40 -5.49 -18.51
C ARG A 70 0.21 -4.16 -19.24
N LYS A 71 1.31 -3.65 -19.80
CA LYS A 71 1.43 -2.32 -20.41
C LYS A 71 0.47 -2.02 -21.59
N ASP A 72 -0.04 -3.05 -22.28
CA ASP A 72 -0.85 -2.88 -23.48
C ASP A 72 -2.35 -3.21 -23.25
N ASP A 73 -2.70 -3.95 -22.21
CA ASP A 73 -4.07 -4.29 -21.80
C ASP A 73 -4.34 -3.93 -20.34
N GLY A 74 -4.18 -4.75 -19.39
CA GLY A 74 -4.39 -4.58 -17.94
C GLY A 74 -4.67 -3.15 -17.44
N THR A 75 -3.63 -2.41 -17.08
CA THR A 75 -3.75 -1.01 -16.64
C THR A 75 -3.51 0.04 -17.73
N ALA A 76 -3.50 -0.36 -19.01
CA ALA A 76 -3.14 0.54 -20.11
C ALA A 76 -4.01 1.80 -20.21
N ALA A 77 -5.33 1.69 -19.98
CA ALA A 77 -6.24 2.84 -20.01
C ALA A 77 -6.05 3.77 -18.82
N ARG A 78 -5.86 3.22 -17.61
CA ARG A 78 -5.63 3.99 -16.38
C ARG A 78 -4.35 4.84 -16.48
N ASP A 79 -3.27 4.26 -17.00
CA ASP A 79 -1.94 4.87 -16.95
C ASP A 79 -1.66 5.77 -18.18
N TYR A 80 -2.38 5.58 -19.28
CA TYR A 80 -2.24 6.39 -20.50
C TYR A 80 -2.27 7.91 -20.24
N PRO A 81 -3.22 8.46 -19.46
CA PRO A 81 -3.28 9.89 -19.15
C PRO A 81 -2.05 10.43 -18.43
N ILE A 82 -1.38 9.59 -17.64
CA ILE A 82 -0.19 9.98 -16.87
C ILE A 82 1.02 10.05 -17.80
N HIS A 83 1.19 9.02 -18.64
CA HIS A 83 2.31 8.94 -19.57
C HIS A 83 2.23 10.01 -20.68
N THR A 84 1.03 10.29 -21.21
CA THR A 84 0.83 11.37 -22.19
C THR A 84 1.06 12.74 -21.55
N TYR A 85 0.66 12.96 -20.29
CA TYR A 85 0.92 14.19 -19.55
C TYR A 85 2.40 14.54 -19.50
N PHE A 86 3.26 13.53 -19.22
CA PHE A 86 4.71 13.72 -19.20
C PHE A 86 5.30 13.87 -20.61
N ALA A 87 4.83 13.10 -21.58
CA ALA A 87 5.31 13.16 -22.96
C ALA A 87 5.04 14.52 -23.61
N HIS A 88 3.84 15.09 -23.41
CA HIS A 88 3.50 16.45 -23.84
C HIS A 88 4.46 17.53 -23.29
N ARG A 89 5.10 17.26 -22.13
CA ARG A 89 6.01 18.19 -21.44
C ARG A 89 7.49 17.89 -21.69
N GLY A 90 7.80 17.05 -22.71
CA GLY A 90 9.16 16.76 -23.15
C GLY A 90 9.90 15.77 -22.24
N TYR A 91 9.24 14.71 -21.87
CA TYR A 91 9.80 13.48 -21.30
C TYR A 91 9.50 12.30 -22.24
N VAL A 92 10.42 11.38 -22.39
CA VAL A 92 10.06 10.06 -22.93
C VAL A 92 9.53 9.25 -21.77
N SER A 93 8.22 9.07 -21.71
CA SER A 93 7.59 8.28 -20.65
C SER A 93 7.51 6.83 -21.10
N VAL A 94 7.88 5.88 -20.24
CA VAL A 94 8.14 4.49 -20.64
C VAL A 94 7.45 3.54 -19.68
N ARG A 95 6.66 2.61 -20.24
CA ARG A 95 6.11 1.47 -19.49
C ARG A 95 6.83 0.19 -19.89
N VAL A 96 7.26 -0.59 -18.92
CA VAL A 96 7.97 -1.85 -19.15
C VAL A 96 7.31 -2.96 -18.34
N ASP A 97 6.87 -4.01 -19.03
CA ASP A 97 6.44 -5.24 -18.36
C ASP A 97 7.66 -5.94 -17.75
N ILE A 98 7.58 -6.34 -16.48
CA ILE A 98 8.64 -7.10 -15.83
C ILE A 98 8.80 -8.49 -16.47
N ARG A 99 9.90 -9.16 -16.17
CA ARG A 99 10.21 -10.53 -16.64
C ARG A 99 9.07 -11.50 -16.32
N GLY A 100 8.61 -12.22 -17.32
CA GLY A 100 7.58 -13.25 -17.17
C GLY A 100 6.14 -12.73 -17.15
N PHE A 101 5.92 -11.42 -17.31
CA PHE A 101 4.60 -10.79 -17.30
C PHE A 101 4.29 -10.07 -18.62
N GLY A 102 2.99 -9.87 -18.87
CA GLY A 102 2.51 -9.16 -20.04
C GLY A 102 3.18 -9.65 -21.34
N ALA A 103 3.73 -8.73 -22.14
CA ALA A 103 4.42 -9.04 -23.37
C ALA A 103 5.91 -9.40 -23.21
N SER A 104 6.51 -9.24 -22.01
CA SER A 104 7.91 -9.58 -21.74
C SER A 104 8.18 -11.07 -21.83
N GLU A 105 9.40 -11.46 -22.17
CA GLU A 105 9.84 -12.87 -22.18
C GLU A 105 10.24 -13.34 -20.76
N GLY A 106 10.58 -14.62 -20.65
CA GLY A 106 11.00 -15.27 -19.42
C GLY A 106 9.84 -15.83 -18.60
N ALA A 107 10.17 -16.27 -17.39
CA ALA A 107 9.22 -16.78 -16.40
C ALA A 107 9.09 -15.81 -15.24
N PRO A 108 7.95 -15.79 -14.55
CA PRO A 108 7.83 -15.15 -13.23
C PRO A 108 8.91 -15.66 -12.28
N THR A 109 9.38 -14.81 -11.42
CA THR A 109 10.36 -15.16 -10.39
C THR A 109 9.69 -15.87 -9.21
N ASP A 110 10.46 -16.29 -8.22
CA ASP A 110 9.96 -17.00 -7.05
C ASP A 110 9.16 -16.14 -6.06
N ARG A 111 9.09 -14.84 -6.31
CA ARG A 111 8.36 -13.84 -5.49
C ARG A 111 8.30 -12.50 -6.20
N GLU A 112 7.48 -11.62 -5.67
CA GLU A 112 7.45 -10.20 -6.00
C GLU A 112 8.79 -9.54 -5.65
N TYR A 113 9.15 -8.50 -6.40
CA TYR A 113 10.34 -7.67 -6.13
C TYR A 113 11.63 -8.48 -5.98
N SER A 114 11.74 -9.61 -6.69
CA SER A 114 12.87 -10.52 -6.55
C SER A 114 14.21 -9.85 -6.89
N GLY A 115 15.31 -10.46 -6.46
CA GLY A 115 16.64 -9.98 -6.83
C GLY A 115 16.87 -9.94 -8.34
N GLN A 116 16.25 -10.85 -9.12
CA GLN A 116 16.34 -10.86 -10.57
C GLN A 116 15.54 -9.70 -11.18
N GLU A 117 14.33 -9.44 -10.70
CA GLU A 117 13.53 -8.31 -11.14
C GLU A 117 14.26 -6.98 -10.95
N GLN A 118 14.94 -6.82 -9.83
CA GLN A 118 15.73 -5.63 -9.54
C GLN A 118 16.98 -5.52 -10.42
N LEU A 119 17.66 -6.62 -10.73
CA LEU A 119 18.77 -6.63 -11.69
C LEU A 119 18.30 -6.25 -13.09
N ASP A 120 17.15 -6.75 -13.52
CA ASP A 120 16.53 -6.37 -14.78
C ASP A 120 16.18 -4.87 -14.80
N GLY A 121 15.62 -4.33 -13.71
CA GLY A 121 15.34 -2.90 -13.55
C GLY A 121 16.58 -2.01 -13.71
N GLU A 122 17.75 -2.41 -13.16
CA GLU A 122 19.02 -1.72 -13.39
C GLU A 122 19.41 -1.72 -14.88
N GLN A 123 19.21 -2.84 -15.60
CA GLN A 123 19.49 -2.93 -17.02
C GLN A 123 18.53 -2.07 -17.85
N VAL A 124 17.24 -2.03 -17.49
CA VAL A 124 16.25 -1.13 -18.13
C VAL A 124 16.69 0.33 -17.97
N ILE A 125 17.03 0.78 -16.78
CA ILE A 125 17.51 2.15 -16.53
C ILE A 125 18.76 2.45 -17.35
N ALA A 126 19.72 1.52 -17.37
CA ALA A 126 20.94 1.69 -18.15
C ALA A 126 20.67 1.72 -19.67
N TRP A 127 19.72 0.93 -20.17
CA TRP A 127 19.31 0.94 -21.57
C TRP A 127 18.68 2.28 -21.96
N LEU A 128 17.73 2.78 -21.16
CA LEU A 128 17.07 4.08 -21.38
C LEU A 128 18.05 5.24 -21.39
N ALA A 129 19.02 5.26 -20.47
CA ALA A 129 20.03 6.31 -20.41
C ALA A 129 20.94 6.37 -21.65
N ARG A 130 21.10 5.27 -22.38
CA ARG A 130 21.96 5.16 -23.58
C ARG A 130 21.23 5.38 -24.91
N GLN A 131 19.90 5.56 -24.90
CA GLN A 131 19.16 5.70 -26.15
C GLN A 131 19.55 6.98 -26.91
N PRO A 132 19.50 6.96 -28.27
CA PRO A 132 19.86 8.12 -29.08
C PRO A 132 19.08 9.40 -28.74
N TRP A 133 17.84 9.28 -28.30
CA TRP A 133 16.99 10.39 -27.89
C TRP A 133 17.21 10.81 -26.42
N SER A 134 17.93 10.03 -25.63
CA SER A 134 18.09 10.27 -24.19
C SER A 134 19.11 11.38 -23.89
N ASN A 135 18.85 12.17 -22.84
CA ASN A 135 19.82 13.07 -22.24
C ASN A 135 20.71 12.37 -21.16
N GLY A 136 20.56 11.05 -21.00
CA GLY A 136 21.30 10.24 -20.02
C GLY A 136 20.71 10.20 -18.62
N LYS A 137 19.58 10.86 -18.38
CA LYS A 137 18.92 10.90 -17.08
C LYS A 137 17.59 10.17 -17.10
N VAL A 138 17.36 9.35 -16.08
CA VAL A 138 16.14 8.57 -15.88
C VAL A 138 15.52 8.95 -14.54
N GLY A 139 14.23 9.27 -14.55
CA GLY A 139 13.36 9.27 -13.37
C GLY A 139 12.58 7.96 -13.34
N MET A 140 12.12 7.55 -12.17
CA MET A 140 11.26 6.37 -12.05
C MET A 140 10.06 6.69 -11.17
N PHE A 141 8.89 6.21 -11.54
CA PHE A 141 7.66 6.39 -10.78
C PHE A 141 6.75 5.18 -10.91
N GLY A 142 5.74 5.15 -10.07
CA GLY A 142 4.62 4.23 -10.16
C GLY A 142 3.83 4.20 -8.87
N ILE A 143 2.70 3.55 -8.93
CA ILE A 143 1.84 3.22 -7.79
C ILE A 143 1.98 1.73 -7.49
N SER A 144 1.79 1.33 -6.20
CA SER A 144 1.82 -0.07 -5.83
C SER A 144 3.15 -0.70 -6.25
N TRP A 145 3.14 -1.82 -6.96
CA TRP A 145 4.34 -2.47 -7.48
C TRP A 145 5.33 -1.52 -8.19
N GLY A 146 4.81 -0.59 -9.02
CA GLY A 146 5.66 0.43 -9.66
C GLY A 146 6.31 1.39 -8.66
N GLY A 147 5.63 1.69 -7.56
CA GLY A 147 6.14 2.45 -6.43
C GLY A 147 7.19 1.67 -5.63
N PHE A 148 6.95 0.40 -5.32
CA PHE A 148 7.91 -0.51 -4.69
C PHE A 148 9.19 -0.63 -5.51
N ASN A 149 9.08 -0.87 -6.82
CA ASN A 149 10.23 -0.92 -7.72
C ASN A 149 10.99 0.41 -7.74
N SER A 150 10.30 1.54 -7.65
CA SER A 150 10.94 2.86 -7.58
C SER A 150 11.77 3.02 -6.30
N LEU A 151 11.22 2.63 -5.15
CA LEU A 151 11.93 2.63 -3.86
C LEU A 151 13.15 1.70 -3.88
N GLN A 152 12.98 0.48 -4.39
CA GLN A 152 14.06 -0.51 -4.46
C GLN A 152 15.16 -0.08 -5.41
N MET A 153 14.84 0.54 -6.55
CA MET A 153 15.85 1.12 -7.43
C MET A 153 16.58 2.30 -6.78
N ALA A 154 15.87 3.12 -5.99
CA ALA A 154 16.53 4.18 -5.20
C ALA A 154 17.51 3.61 -4.17
N MET A 155 17.19 2.48 -3.52
CA MET A 155 18.11 1.78 -2.61
C MET A 155 19.34 1.22 -3.32
N ARG A 156 19.23 0.85 -4.60
CA ARG A 156 20.31 0.30 -5.42
C ARG A 156 21.19 1.35 -6.06
N ASN A 157 20.68 2.59 -6.20
CA ASN A 157 21.38 3.76 -6.76
C ASN A 157 22.01 3.52 -8.15
N PRO A 158 21.30 2.99 -9.17
CA PRO A 158 21.90 2.79 -10.48
C PRO A 158 22.27 4.12 -11.13
N PRO A 159 23.41 4.20 -11.86
CA PRO A 159 23.99 5.49 -12.30
C PRO A 159 23.07 6.37 -13.14
N GLY A 160 22.19 5.78 -13.94
CA GLY A 160 21.23 6.51 -14.78
C GLY A 160 20.08 7.14 -14.01
N LEU A 161 19.68 6.58 -12.86
CA LEU A 161 18.57 7.06 -12.03
C LEU A 161 18.94 8.36 -11.31
N LYS A 162 18.09 9.38 -11.40
CA LYS A 162 18.35 10.71 -10.81
C LYS A 162 17.31 11.17 -9.80
N ALA A 163 16.10 10.62 -9.85
CA ALA A 163 15.03 10.88 -8.89
C ALA A 163 13.94 9.83 -9.02
N ILE A 164 13.15 9.65 -7.96
CA ILE A 164 11.96 8.79 -7.98
C ILE A 164 10.72 9.53 -7.47
N ILE A 165 9.55 9.01 -7.88
CA ILE A 165 8.25 9.28 -7.24
C ILE A 165 7.63 7.92 -6.94
N ALA A 166 7.40 7.61 -5.66
CA ALA A 166 6.72 6.40 -5.22
C ALA A 166 5.34 6.76 -4.68
N VAL A 167 4.31 6.15 -5.25
CA VAL A 167 2.92 6.35 -4.86
C VAL A 167 2.42 5.05 -4.23
N ASP A 168 1.81 5.14 -3.06
CA ASP A 168 1.21 4.02 -2.33
C ASP A 168 2.09 2.76 -2.37
N ALA A 169 3.25 2.84 -1.71
CA ALA A 169 4.26 1.78 -1.71
C ALA A 169 5.08 1.78 -0.42
N THR A 170 5.59 0.62 -0.07
CA THR A 170 6.44 0.43 1.11
C THR A 170 7.79 -0.18 0.76
N GLU A 171 8.76 0.00 1.66
CA GLU A 171 10.04 -0.71 1.64
C GLU A 171 10.06 -1.93 2.56
N GLU A 172 9.00 -2.13 3.33
CA GLU A 172 8.88 -3.22 4.31
C GLU A 172 7.96 -4.31 3.76
N LEU A 173 8.52 -5.44 3.32
CA LEU A 173 7.80 -6.47 2.59
C LEU A 173 7.12 -7.53 3.47
N PHE A 174 7.33 -7.53 4.79
CA PHE A 174 6.70 -8.49 5.70
C PHE A 174 5.64 -7.86 6.59
N HIS A 175 5.91 -6.67 7.12
CA HIS A 175 5.06 -6.05 8.11
C HIS A 175 3.96 -5.17 7.51
N ASP A 176 4.24 -4.52 6.37
CA ASP A 176 3.36 -3.52 5.76
C ASP A 176 2.82 -3.94 4.39
N ASP A 177 3.09 -5.16 3.94
CA ASP A 177 2.62 -5.61 2.63
C ASP A 177 1.33 -6.44 2.77
N ILE A 178 0.61 -6.62 1.66
CA ILE A 178 -0.68 -7.32 1.60
C ILE A 178 -0.62 -8.78 2.09
N HIS A 179 0.57 -9.38 2.14
CA HIS A 179 0.71 -10.78 2.53
C HIS A 179 0.65 -10.99 4.04
N TYR A 180 1.26 -10.07 4.79
CA TYR A 180 1.37 -10.13 6.27
C TYR A 180 1.23 -8.72 6.86
N ILE A 181 0.01 -8.25 7.05
CA ILE A 181 -0.23 -6.97 7.73
C ILE A 181 0.08 -7.14 9.23
N ASP A 182 0.87 -6.24 9.80
CA ASP A 182 1.31 -6.30 11.20
C ASP A 182 2.05 -7.61 11.54
N GLY A 183 2.63 -8.27 10.52
CA GLY A 183 3.30 -9.56 10.67
C GLY A 183 2.36 -10.74 10.87
N VAL A 184 1.05 -10.58 10.66
CA VAL A 184 0.03 -11.64 10.72
C VAL A 184 -0.48 -11.92 9.32
N ALA A 185 -0.68 -13.20 8.97
CA ALA A 185 -1.15 -13.61 7.64
C ALA A 185 -2.47 -12.92 7.27
N HIS A 186 -2.42 -12.17 6.18
CA HIS A 186 -3.52 -11.31 5.73
C HIS A 186 -4.40 -12.03 4.71
N VAL A 187 -5.65 -11.60 4.60
CA VAL A 187 -6.65 -12.21 3.71
C VAL A 187 -6.33 -12.03 2.23
N ASP A 188 -5.71 -10.92 1.84
CA ASP A 188 -5.35 -10.63 0.45
C ASP A 188 -4.30 -11.58 -0.12
N GLU A 189 -3.57 -12.31 0.74
CA GLU A 189 -2.68 -13.40 0.34
C GLU A 189 -3.35 -14.43 -0.57
N PHE A 190 -4.67 -14.55 -0.50
CA PHE A 190 -5.43 -15.56 -1.23
C PHE A 190 -6.11 -15.05 -2.49
N GLU A 191 -5.85 -13.82 -2.91
CA GLU A 191 -6.35 -13.30 -4.18
C GLU A 191 -5.81 -14.08 -5.38
N LEU A 192 -6.70 -14.41 -6.33
CA LEU A 192 -6.37 -15.22 -7.50
C LEU A 192 -6.20 -14.41 -8.78
N ASN A 193 -6.74 -13.21 -8.83
CA ASN A 193 -6.68 -12.35 -10.01
C ASN A 193 -5.26 -12.04 -10.45
N MET A 194 -4.35 -11.79 -9.49
CA MET A 194 -2.95 -11.51 -9.81
C MET A 194 -2.32 -12.69 -10.56
N ASP A 195 -2.56 -13.93 -10.12
CA ASP A 195 -2.06 -15.12 -10.81
C ASP A 195 -2.64 -15.26 -12.22
N LEU A 196 -3.93 -14.97 -12.40
CA LEU A 196 -4.62 -15.10 -13.67
C LEU A 196 -4.26 -14.00 -14.66
N ALA A 197 -4.32 -12.73 -14.23
CA ALA A 197 -4.08 -11.57 -15.08
C ALA A 197 -2.61 -11.47 -15.52
N GLU A 198 -1.68 -11.82 -14.65
CA GLU A 198 -0.25 -11.66 -14.86
C GLU A 198 0.42 -12.91 -15.46
N GLY A 199 -0.08 -14.10 -15.13
CA GLY A 199 0.41 -15.38 -15.68
C GLY A 199 0.12 -15.58 -17.16
N MET A 200 -0.93 -14.95 -17.70
CA MET A 200 -1.26 -15.03 -19.12
C MET A 200 -0.27 -14.23 -19.98
N THR A 201 0.00 -14.68 -21.20
CA THR A 201 0.87 -13.97 -22.16
C THR A 201 0.21 -12.66 -22.62
N GLY A 202 1.03 -11.71 -23.10
CA GLY A 202 0.59 -10.33 -23.38
C GLY A 202 -0.18 -10.12 -24.67
N ALA A 203 -0.91 -9.02 -24.69
CA ALA A 203 -1.62 -8.47 -25.84
C ALA A 203 -0.66 -8.08 -26.99
N PRO A 204 -1.15 -7.97 -28.24
CA PRO A 204 -2.49 -8.36 -28.68
C PRO A 204 -2.61 -9.85 -29.02
N ASP A 205 -1.48 -10.56 -29.07
CA ASP A 205 -1.39 -11.91 -29.62
C ASP A 205 -1.74 -13.01 -28.62
N TYR A 206 -1.55 -12.77 -27.31
CA TYR A 206 -1.75 -13.78 -26.27
C TYR A 206 -1.21 -15.14 -26.72
N THR A 207 0.08 -15.18 -27.02
CA THR A 207 0.73 -16.33 -27.66
C THR A 207 0.62 -17.58 -26.78
N LEU A 208 0.35 -18.73 -27.42
CA LEU A 208 0.34 -20.05 -26.78
C LEU A 208 1.64 -20.83 -27.06
N GLU A 209 2.67 -20.15 -27.57
CA GLU A 209 3.97 -20.79 -27.79
C GLU A 209 4.54 -21.33 -26.48
N GLU A 210 4.89 -22.61 -26.45
CA GLU A 210 5.35 -23.30 -25.25
C GLU A 210 6.58 -22.65 -24.60
N ARG A 211 7.48 -22.10 -25.42
CA ARG A 211 8.67 -21.37 -24.90
C ARG A 211 8.32 -20.12 -24.08
N VAL A 212 7.13 -19.51 -24.29
CA VAL A 212 6.67 -18.31 -23.59
C VAL A 212 5.68 -18.67 -22.49
N LEU A 213 4.63 -19.41 -22.87
CA LEU A 213 3.55 -19.79 -21.96
C LEU A 213 3.97 -20.86 -20.95
N GLY A 214 4.75 -21.86 -21.39
CA GLY A 214 5.11 -23.00 -20.53
C GLY A 214 5.72 -22.61 -19.19
N PRO A 215 6.81 -21.81 -19.17
CA PRO A 215 7.43 -21.39 -17.90
C PRO A 215 6.49 -20.60 -16.99
N ARG A 216 5.56 -19.80 -17.54
CA ARG A 216 4.57 -19.05 -16.75
C ARG A 216 3.51 -19.98 -16.17
N PHE A 217 2.98 -20.88 -17.00
CA PHE A 217 1.96 -21.82 -16.58
C PHE A 217 2.45 -22.79 -15.50
N GLU A 218 3.73 -23.13 -15.55
CA GLU A 218 4.39 -24.05 -14.60
C GLU A 218 4.88 -23.36 -13.31
N SER A 219 4.94 -22.02 -13.25
CA SER A 219 5.36 -21.30 -12.04
C SER A 219 4.41 -21.54 -10.88
N ALA A 220 4.95 -21.75 -9.69
CA ALA A 220 4.13 -21.89 -8.49
C ALA A 220 3.39 -20.59 -8.18
N PRO A 221 2.13 -20.65 -7.72
CA PRO A 221 1.43 -19.46 -7.23
C PRO A 221 2.18 -18.85 -6.06
N TRP A 222 2.26 -17.52 -6.00
CA TRP A 222 3.01 -16.85 -4.93
C TRP A 222 2.38 -17.06 -3.56
N SER A 223 1.06 -17.13 -3.45
CA SER A 223 0.37 -17.47 -2.20
C SER A 223 0.89 -18.77 -1.56
N LEU A 224 1.23 -19.78 -2.37
CA LEU A 224 1.89 -21.00 -1.87
C LEU A 224 3.28 -20.72 -1.31
N LEU A 225 4.05 -19.86 -1.99
CA LEU A 225 5.42 -19.54 -1.59
C LEU A 225 5.45 -18.69 -0.33
N TYR A 226 4.57 -17.70 -0.24
CA TYR A 226 4.49 -16.80 0.93
C TYR A 226 3.98 -17.53 2.17
N LEU A 227 3.01 -18.41 2.02
CA LEU A 227 2.53 -19.22 3.14
C LEU A 227 3.59 -20.16 3.74
N LYS A 228 4.71 -20.39 3.03
CA LYS A 228 5.90 -21.08 3.54
C LYS A 228 6.86 -20.18 4.33
N HIS A 229 6.67 -18.85 4.30
CA HIS A 229 7.55 -17.86 4.91
C HIS A 229 6.77 -16.95 5.89
N GLN A 230 6.25 -17.58 6.95
CA GLN A 230 5.27 -17.01 7.88
C GLN A 230 5.88 -16.07 8.94
N HIS A 231 7.17 -15.81 8.90
CA HIS A 231 7.85 -14.80 9.73
C HIS A 231 8.90 -14.07 8.92
N ASP A 232 9.29 -12.89 9.36
CA ASP A 232 10.33 -12.11 8.71
C ASP A 232 11.66 -12.89 8.60
N GLY A 233 12.44 -12.63 7.55
CA GLY A 233 13.67 -13.35 7.32
C GLY A 233 14.32 -13.07 5.97
N PRO A 234 15.30 -13.89 5.57
CA PRO A 234 16.04 -13.70 4.32
C PRO A 234 15.14 -13.68 3.07
N PHE A 235 14.02 -14.40 3.10
CA PHE A 235 13.05 -14.39 1.99
C PHE A 235 12.51 -12.96 1.78
N TRP A 236 11.99 -12.32 2.81
CA TRP A 236 11.42 -10.98 2.74
C TRP A 236 12.48 -9.88 2.61
N ARG A 237 13.62 -10.04 3.30
CA ARG A 237 14.65 -8.99 3.40
C ARG A 237 15.66 -8.98 2.28
N SER A 238 15.86 -10.10 1.54
CA SER A 238 16.90 -10.18 0.52
C SER A 238 16.78 -9.17 -0.62
N PRO A 239 15.57 -8.75 -1.06
CA PRO A 239 15.42 -7.71 -2.05
C PRO A 239 15.70 -6.31 -1.50
N VAL A 240 15.49 -6.07 -0.22
CA VAL A 240 15.50 -4.75 0.42
C VAL A 240 16.90 -4.36 0.88
N ARG A 241 17.22 -3.08 0.79
CA ARG A 241 18.46 -2.50 1.35
C ARG A 241 18.09 -1.43 2.37
N PRO A 242 18.94 -1.21 3.41
CA PRO A 242 18.66 -0.19 4.40
C PRO A 242 18.43 1.19 3.79
N LEU A 243 17.42 1.91 4.25
CA LEU A 243 17.01 3.25 3.77
C LEU A 243 18.15 4.28 3.80
N LYS A 244 19.07 4.15 4.76
CA LYS A 244 20.28 4.99 4.84
C LYS A 244 21.20 4.91 3.62
N HIS A 245 21.03 3.93 2.75
CA HIS A 245 21.81 3.79 1.51
C HIS A 245 21.23 4.59 0.35
N ILE A 246 20.01 5.11 0.48
CA ILE A 246 19.35 5.91 -0.57
C ILE A 246 20.08 7.25 -0.72
N LYS A 247 20.56 7.48 -1.96
CA LYS A 247 21.20 8.74 -2.39
C LYS A 247 20.41 9.41 -3.52
N ILE A 248 19.31 8.79 -3.91
CA ILE A 248 18.42 9.27 -4.97
C ILE A 248 17.34 10.13 -4.34
N PRO A 249 17.14 11.37 -4.80
CA PRO A 249 16.02 12.21 -4.39
C PRO A 249 14.69 11.48 -4.55
N SER A 250 13.89 11.47 -3.48
CA SER A 250 12.65 10.69 -3.40
C SER A 250 11.46 11.57 -3.07
N PHE A 251 10.43 11.51 -3.91
CA PHE A 251 9.14 12.13 -3.68
C PHE A 251 8.11 11.04 -3.43
N LEU A 252 7.48 11.07 -2.25
CA LEU A 252 6.55 10.07 -1.78
C LEU A 252 5.13 10.63 -1.82
N ILE A 253 4.18 9.84 -2.29
CA ILE A 253 2.77 10.19 -2.29
C ILE A 253 2.02 9.00 -1.67
N GLY A 254 1.12 9.27 -0.74
CA GLY A 254 0.37 8.21 -0.09
C GLY A 254 -0.99 8.66 0.41
N GLY A 255 -1.84 7.68 0.73
CA GLY A 255 -3.17 7.88 1.28
C GLY A 255 -3.28 7.44 2.74
N MET A 256 -4.06 8.18 3.55
CA MET A 256 -4.39 7.76 4.92
C MET A 256 -5.27 6.49 4.95
N LEU A 257 -5.90 6.17 3.82
CA LEU A 257 -6.72 4.97 3.62
C LEU A 257 -5.99 3.89 2.81
N ASP A 258 -4.66 3.99 2.71
CA ASP A 258 -3.80 3.02 2.06
C ASP A 258 -2.97 2.23 3.09
N GLY A 259 -2.76 0.92 2.86
CA GLY A 259 -1.99 0.06 3.76
C GLY A 259 -0.51 0.41 3.83
N TYR A 260 0.06 1.05 2.79
CA TYR A 260 1.49 1.31 2.66
C TYR A 260 1.97 2.66 3.23
N ARG A 261 1.08 3.42 3.88
CA ARG A 261 1.33 4.79 4.35
C ARG A 261 2.51 4.94 5.32
N ASP A 262 2.88 3.89 6.05
CA ASP A 262 3.93 3.94 7.07
C ASP A 262 5.36 3.98 6.51
N SER A 263 5.53 3.68 5.23
CA SER A 263 6.78 3.93 4.51
C SER A 263 7.18 5.41 4.55
N ILE A 264 6.21 6.32 4.46
CA ILE A 264 6.47 7.76 4.37
C ILE A 264 7.19 8.30 5.61
N PRO A 265 6.69 8.13 6.86
CA PRO A 265 7.41 8.57 8.04
C PRO A 265 8.79 7.91 8.18
N ARG A 266 8.92 6.61 7.88
CA ARG A 266 10.22 5.91 7.94
C ARG A 266 11.24 6.49 6.95
N MET A 267 10.83 6.76 5.71
CA MET A 267 11.67 7.42 4.71
C MET A 267 12.09 8.82 5.13
N LEU A 268 11.16 9.63 5.64
CA LEU A 268 11.43 10.98 6.13
C LEU A 268 12.41 10.97 7.33
N GLU A 269 12.36 9.94 8.17
CA GLU A 269 13.22 9.77 9.34
C GLU A 269 14.59 9.24 9.00
N GLN A 270 14.71 8.26 8.10
CA GLN A 270 15.92 7.46 7.93
C GLN A 270 16.78 7.86 6.75
N VAL A 271 16.20 8.43 5.67
CA VAL A 271 16.97 8.90 4.52
C VAL A 271 17.60 10.25 4.85
N LYS A 272 18.95 10.29 4.94
CA LYS A 272 19.70 11.51 5.30
C LYS A 272 20.57 12.05 4.16
N ASP A 273 20.94 11.19 3.21
CA ASP A 273 21.90 11.52 2.15
C ASP A 273 21.25 12.04 0.86
N ALA A 274 19.92 12.11 0.84
CA ALA A 274 19.16 12.62 -0.29
C ALA A 274 17.94 13.43 0.16
N PRO A 275 17.46 14.39 -0.64
CA PRO A 275 16.19 15.06 -0.40
C PRO A 275 15.03 14.07 -0.45
N VAL A 276 14.18 14.11 0.59
CA VAL A 276 12.90 13.41 0.64
C VAL A 276 11.81 14.42 0.92
N LYS A 277 10.74 14.38 0.13
CA LYS A 277 9.51 15.11 0.39
C LYS A 277 8.30 14.19 0.23
N ALA A 278 7.20 14.52 0.88
CA ALA A 278 5.99 13.71 0.82
C ALA A 278 4.71 14.53 0.73
N ILE A 279 3.69 13.94 0.12
CA ILE A 279 2.29 14.37 0.16
C ILE A 279 1.48 13.19 0.67
N ILE A 280 0.62 13.42 1.68
CA ILE A 280 -0.33 12.43 2.17
C ILE A 280 -1.72 13.05 2.19
N GLY A 281 -2.62 12.47 1.42
CA GLY A 281 -4.03 12.85 1.38
C GLY A 281 -4.93 11.83 2.08
N PRO A 282 -6.25 12.08 2.11
CA PRO A 282 -7.22 11.16 2.70
C PRO A 282 -7.66 10.07 1.69
N TRP A 283 -6.73 9.61 0.86
CA TRP A 283 -6.99 8.75 -0.29
C TRP A 283 -6.87 7.27 0.08
N ASN A 284 -7.54 6.43 -0.70
CA ASN A 284 -7.30 5.00 -0.77
C ASN A 284 -6.13 4.69 -1.73
N HIS A 285 -5.95 3.43 -2.10
CA HIS A 285 -4.89 2.95 -3.01
C HIS A 285 -5.11 3.42 -4.45
N THR A 286 -4.81 4.70 -4.76
CA THR A 286 -5.05 5.30 -6.08
C THR A 286 -4.20 6.54 -6.34
N PHE A 287 -4.04 6.91 -7.61
CA PHE A 287 -3.41 8.19 -7.94
C PHE A 287 -4.28 9.38 -7.49
N PRO A 288 -3.71 10.42 -6.89
CA PRO A 288 -4.48 11.51 -6.27
C PRO A 288 -5.39 12.33 -7.20
N ASN A 289 -5.17 12.29 -8.52
CA ASN A 289 -6.06 12.96 -9.49
C ASN A 289 -7.38 12.23 -9.69
N ASP A 290 -7.44 10.94 -9.39
CA ASP A 290 -8.62 10.09 -9.54
C ASP A 290 -9.20 9.62 -8.19
N ALA A 291 -8.57 10.02 -7.08
CA ALA A 291 -8.88 9.53 -5.74
C ALA A 291 -10.35 9.69 -5.31
N GLU A 292 -10.88 8.62 -4.72
CA GLU A 292 -12.16 8.56 -4.01
C GLU A 292 -11.92 7.75 -2.72
N PRO A 293 -12.03 8.42 -1.55
CA PRO A 293 -12.51 9.78 -1.33
C PRO A 293 -11.51 10.86 -1.75
N GLY A 294 -12.05 12.04 -2.07
CA GLY A 294 -11.28 13.27 -2.27
C GLY A 294 -10.87 13.95 -0.97
N PRO A 295 -10.18 15.13 -1.07
CA PRO A 295 -10.08 15.97 -2.26
C PRO A 295 -9.07 15.45 -3.30
N LYS A 296 -9.46 15.48 -4.58
CA LYS A 296 -8.56 15.21 -5.70
C LYS A 296 -7.58 16.35 -5.90
N ILE A 297 -6.33 16.05 -6.29
CA ILE A 297 -5.31 17.07 -6.58
C ILE A 297 -4.60 16.82 -7.90
N GLU A 298 -4.07 17.87 -8.54
CA GLU A 298 -3.21 17.75 -9.71
C GLU A 298 -1.77 17.40 -9.29
N TRP A 299 -1.55 16.15 -8.93
CA TRP A 299 -0.23 15.68 -8.50
C TRP A 299 0.78 15.63 -9.65
N ARG A 300 0.33 15.46 -10.91
CA ARG A 300 1.20 15.38 -12.09
C ARG A 300 1.96 16.69 -12.33
N ASP A 301 1.36 17.84 -11.96
CA ASP A 301 2.06 19.13 -11.96
C ASP A 301 3.22 19.15 -10.95
N GLN A 302 3.00 18.61 -9.75
CA GLN A 302 4.05 18.45 -8.74
C GLN A 302 5.13 17.47 -9.20
N ALA A 303 4.75 16.42 -9.91
CA ALA A 303 5.69 15.49 -10.53
C ALA A 303 6.54 16.19 -11.61
N VAL A 304 5.94 17.01 -12.48
CA VAL A 304 6.69 17.78 -13.51
C VAL A 304 7.64 18.78 -12.86
N ARG A 305 7.26 19.49 -11.79
CA ARG A 305 8.17 20.34 -11.02
C ARG A 305 9.38 19.56 -10.51
N TRP A 306 9.15 18.36 -9.98
CA TRP A 306 10.18 17.44 -9.48
C TRP A 306 11.11 16.96 -10.60
N TRP A 307 10.54 16.47 -11.71
CA TRP A 307 11.30 16.00 -12.88
C TRP A 307 12.09 17.13 -13.56
N ASP A 308 11.53 18.32 -13.72
CA ASP A 308 12.21 19.48 -14.31
C ASP A 308 13.48 19.83 -13.52
N TYR A 309 13.41 19.78 -12.19
CA TYR A 309 14.56 20.05 -11.35
C TYR A 309 15.67 19.00 -11.52
N TRP A 310 15.33 17.73 -11.30
CA TRP A 310 16.33 16.67 -11.25
C TRP A 310 16.78 16.19 -12.65
N LEU A 311 15.88 16.14 -13.61
CA LEU A 311 16.16 15.58 -14.93
C LEU A 311 16.52 16.64 -15.98
N LYS A 312 15.94 17.84 -15.90
CA LYS A 312 16.21 18.94 -16.84
C LYS A 312 17.12 20.03 -16.27
N GLY A 313 17.35 20.06 -14.95
CA GLY A 313 18.21 21.06 -14.29
C GLY A 313 17.58 22.45 -14.21
N ARG A 314 16.24 22.54 -14.20
CA ARG A 314 15.49 23.78 -14.04
C ARG A 314 15.21 24.04 -12.57
N ASP A 315 15.45 25.24 -12.08
CA ASP A 315 15.08 25.58 -10.69
C ASP A 315 13.57 25.86 -10.59
N THR A 316 12.83 24.86 -10.16
CA THR A 316 11.37 24.92 -9.95
C THR A 316 10.98 25.18 -8.50
N GLY A 317 11.94 25.42 -7.61
CA GLY A 317 11.71 25.68 -6.21
C GLY A 317 11.38 24.45 -5.34
N VAL A 318 11.49 23.24 -5.88
CA VAL A 318 11.09 22.02 -5.14
C VAL A 318 11.90 21.75 -3.88
N LEU A 319 13.11 22.30 -3.73
CA LEU A 319 13.92 22.18 -2.51
C LEU A 319 13.45 23.10 -1.39
N GLN A 320 12.61 24.08 -1.69
CA GLN A 320 11.99 24.99 -0.72
C GLN A 320 10.61 24.49 -0.28
N ASP A 321 10.05 23.48 -0.94
CA ASP A 321 8.79 22.85 -0.56
C ASP A 321 8.85 22.32 0.89
N PRO A 322 7.71 22.23 1.59
CA PRO A 322 7.60 21.50 2.85
C PRO A 322 8.11 20.08 2.71
N LYS A 323 8.71 19.54 3.78
CA LYS A 323 9.16 18.15 3.81
C LYS A 323 7.97 17.18 3.76
N LEU A 324 6.85 17.58 4.39
CA LEU A 324 5.59 16.88 4.37
C LEU A 324 4.43 17.86 4.16
N THR A 325 3.58 17.56 3.18
CA THR A 325 2.26 18.16 3.02
C THR A 325 1.24 17.09 3.34
N VAL A 326 0.47 17.27 4.41
CA VAL A 326 -0.46 16.26 4.93
C VAL A 326 -1.86 16.82 5.06
N TYR A 327 -2.85 16.00 4.74
CA TYR A 327 -4.25 16.33 4.95
C TYR A 327 -4.65 15.97 6.38
N MET A 328 -5.04 16.96 7.19
CA MET A 328 -5.58 16.77 8.52
C MET A 328 -7.06 16.44 8.38
N GLN A 329 -7.41 15.20 8.67
CA GLN A 329 -8.79 14.72 8.58
C GLN A 329 -9.61 15.26 9.75
N HIS A 330 -10.81 15.73 9.47
CA HIS A 330 -11.79 16.12 10.48
C HIS A 330 -12.84 15.03 10.64
N TRP A 331 -13.45 15.00 11.79
CA TRP A 331 -14.53 14.06 12.07
C TRP A 331 -15.63 14.10 10.98
N HIS A 332 -16.08 12.94 10.62
CA HIS A 332 -17.25 12.68 9.81
C HIS A 332 -17.97 11.44 10.35
N ALA A 333 -19.26 11.34 10.09
CA ALA A 333 -19.98 10.09 10.36
C ALA A 333 -19.42 8.96 9.51
N PRO A 334 -19.40 7.71 10.02
CA PRO A 334 -18.97 6.55 9.25
C PRO A 334 -19.82 6.37 8.00
N ASP A 335 -19.19 6.42 6.83
CA ASP A 335 -19.83 6.24 5.53
C ASP A 335 -18.83 5.61 4.56
N PRO A 336 -19.00 4.33 4.15
CA PRO A 336 -18.14 3.66 3.19
C PRO A 336 -18.08 4.32 1.81
N ASN A 337 -19.06 5.15 1.50
CA ASN A 337 -19.18 5.83 0.20
C ASN A 337 -18.95 7.35 0.30
N LEU A 338 -18.29 7.83 1.33
CA LEU A 338 -18.02 9.25 1.52
C LEU A 338 -17.20 9.79 0.34
N PRO A 339 -17.71 10.73 -0.46
CA PRO A 339 -17.01 11.17 -1.66
C PRO A 339 -15.80 12.07 -1.37
N ASN A 340 -15.80 12.77 -0.23
CA ASN A 340 -14.71 13.62 0.22
C ASN A 340 -14.61 13.55 1.74
N VAL A 341 -13.42 13.31 2.25
CA VAL A 341 -13.15 13.42 3.70
C VAL A 341 -13.06 14.91 4.06
N PRO A 342 -13.79 15.40 5.09
CA PRO A 342 -13.62 16.75 5.61
C PRO A 342 -12.21 16.96 6.19
N GLY A 343 -11.65 18.16 6.04
CA GLY A 343 -10.34 18.48 6.60
C GLY A 343 -9.63 19.62 5.89
N GLU A 344 -8.36 19.82 6.22
CA GLU A 344 -7.50 20.84 5.64
C GLU A 344 -6.08 20.38 5.44
N TRP A 345 -5.35 21.07 4.54
CA TRP A 345 -3.93 20.83 4.30
C TRP A 345 -3.05 21.47 5.38
N ARG A 346 -2.06 20.72 5.84
CA ARG A 346 -1.04 21.14 6.78
C ARG A 346 0.35 20.96 6.17
N LEU A 347 1.21 21.97 6.37
CA LEU A 347 2.57 22.00 5.83
C LEU A 347 3.57 21.84 6.97
N GLU A 348 4.41 20.80 6.91
CA GLU A 348 5.46 20.55 7.90
C GLU A 348 6.85 20.63 7.25
N ARG A 349 7.74 21.43 7.85
CA ARG A 349 9.10 21.61 7.36
C ARG A 349 10.05 20.49 7.76
N GLY A 350 9.66 19.67 8.70
CA GLY A 350 10.41 18.53 9.25
C GLY A 350 9.49 17.37 9.59
N TRP A 351 10.07 16.23 9.86
CA TRP A 351 9.42 15.06 10.42
C TRP A 351 10.32 14.45 11.51
N PRO A 352 9.79 14.09 12.71
CA PRO A 352 8.44 14.41 13.18
C PRO A 352 8.15 15.91 13.18
N PRO A 353 6.86 16.36 13.26
CA PRO A 353 6.50 17.77 13.38
C PRO A 353 7.18 18.45 14.57
N ALA A 354 7.75 19.64 14.36
CA ALA A 354 8.58 20.30 15.39
C ALA A 354 7.87 20.59 16.73
N ASN A 355 6.52 20.66 16.72
CA ASN A 355 5.68 20.94 17.89
C ASN A 355 4.81 19.73 18.25
N GLU A 356 5.24 18.53 17.90
CA GLU A 356 4.61 17.30 18.35
C GLU A 356 4.93 17.06 19.82
N GLU A 357 3.90 16.71 20.57
CA GLU A 357 3.99 16.33 21.98
C GLU A 357 3.31 14.97 22.20
N SER A 358 3.87 14.16 23.10
CA SER A 358 3.27 12.87 23.44
C SER A 358 2.22 13.06 24.56
N SER A 359 1.00 12.62 24.29
CA SER A 359 -0.10 12.61 25.27
C SER A 359 -0.41 11.18 25.69
N THR A 360 -0.25 10.87 26.99
CA THR A 360 -0.46 9.52 27.54
C THR A 360 -1.82 9.41 28.22
N TRP A 361 -2.57 8.36 27.85
CA TRP A 361 -3.88 8.04 28.39
C TRP A 361 -3.89 6.61 28.94
N PHE A 362 -4.13 6.46 30.25
CA PHE A 362 -4.17 5.16 30.93
C PHE A 362 -5.56 4.54 30.85
N LEU A 363 -5.62 3.25 30.51
CA LEU A 363 -6.82 2.44 30.53
C LEU A 363 -7.23 2.22 32.00
N GLN A 364 -8.50 2.52 32.36
CA GLN A 364 -9.02 2.50 33.73
C GLN A 364 -9.93 1.30 34.00
N SER A 365 -10.06 0.94 35.28
CA SER A 365 -10.92 -0.16 35.73
C SER A 365 -12.42 0.02 35.43
N ASN A 366 -12.86 1.25 35.23
CA ASN A 366 -14.24 1.60 34.89
C ASN A 366 -14.45 1.81 33.35
N HIS A 367 -13.55 1.30 32.53
CA HIS A 367 -13.60 1.44 31.08
C HIS A 367 -13.47 2.88 30.58
N THR A 368 -12.75 3.74 31.29
CA THR A 368 -12.43 5.09 30.83
C THR A 368 -10.94 5.23 30.48
N LEU A 369 -10.61 6.29 29.77
CA LEU A 369 -9.24 6.77 29.52
C LEU A 369 -8.98 8.00 30.41
N ALA A 370 -7.84 8.03 31.10
CA ALA A 370 -7.44 9.16 31.92
C ALA A 370 -5.93 9.46 31.80
N ALA A 371 -5.56 10.72 32.05
CA ALA A 371 -4.16 11.16 32.05
C ALA A 371 -3.30 10.57 33.20
N THR A 372 -3.93 9.99 34.23
CA THR A 372 -3.24 9.38 35.37
C THR A 372 -3.62 7.91 35.51
N ALA A 373 -2.68 7.11 35.98
CA ALA A 373 -2.94 5.70 36.30
C ALA A 373 -4.01 5.58 37.42
N GLY A 374 -4.90 4.61 37.28
CA GLY A 374 -5.99 4.35 38.20
C GLY A 374 -5.74 3.16 39.14
N GLN A 375 -6.83 2.52 39.58
CA GLN A 375 -6.78 1.34 40.42
C GLN A 375 -6.31 0.11 39.64
N ALA A 376 -5.41 -0.68 40.24
CA ALA A 376 -4.94 -1.93 39.66
C ALA A 376 -6.09 -2.93 39.49
N THR A 377 -6.26 -3.44 38.28
CA THR A 377 -7.26 -4.46 37.96
C THR A 377 -6.84 -5.23 36.69
N THR A 378 -7.55 -6.29 36.42
CA THR A 378 -7.39 -7.09 35.19
C THR A 378 -8.71 -7.12 34.44
N HIS A 379 -8.68 -6.81 33.15
CA HIS A 379 -9.82 -7.03 32.25
C HIS A 379 -9.53 -8.20 31.35
N GLU A 380 -10.51 -9.09 31.24
CA GLU A 380 -10.42 -10.31 30.42
C GLU A 380 -11.32 -10.23 29.20
N LEU A 381 -10.86 -10.82 28.08
CA LEU A 381 -11.60 -10.93 26.84
C LEU A 381 -11.53 -12.37 26.33
N LYS A 382 -12.71 -13.00 26.21
CA LYS A 382 -12.84 -14.32 25.57
C LYS A 382 -12.57 -14.17 24.07
N TYR A 383 -11.82 -15.10 23.50
CA TYR A 383 -11.59 -15.16 22.06
C TYR A 383 -12.83 -15.62 21.30
N VAL A 384 -13.23 -14.84 20.31
CA VAL A 384 -14.27 -15.18 19.32
C VAL A 384 -13.68 -14.91 17.94
N PRO A 385 -13.21 -15.96 17.24
CA PRO A 385 -12.40 -15.81 16.03
C PRO A 385 -13.11 -15.13 14.86
N SER A 386 -14.45 -15.16 14.81
CA SER A 386 -15.25 -14.55 13.75
C SER A 386 -15.46 -13.04 13.84
N ILE A 387 -14.88 -12.38 14.84
CA ILE A 387 -15.05 -10.94 15.05
C ILE A 387 -14.04 -10.15 14.23
N GLY A 388 -14.52 -9.03 13.62
CA GLY A 388 -13.66 -8.08 12.91
C GLY A 388 -14.16 -7.61 11.56
N VAL A 389 -15.16 -8.23 10.98
CA VAL A 389 -15.64 -7.94 9.61
C VAL A 389 -15.89 -6.44 9.37
N GLU A 390 -16.45 -5.76 10.37
CA GLU A 390 -16.81 -4.36 10.27
C GLU A 390 -15.61 -3.41 10.52
N ALA A 391 -14.43 -3.93 10.87
CA ALA A 391 -13.23 -3.14 11.12
C ALA A 391 -12.34 -2.94 9.88
N GLY A 392 -12.75 -3.50 8.73
CA GLY A 392 -12.06 -3.35 7.44
C GLY A 392 -10.88 -4.30 7.25
N PHE A 393 -10.06 -3.99 6.23
CA PHE A 393 -8.98 -4.88 5.79
C PHE A 393 -7.60 -4.23 5.84
N TRP A 394 -7.52 -2.87 5.81
CA TRP A 394 -6.25 -2.16 5.68
C TRP A 394 -6.05 -1.03 6.70
N TRP A 395 -6.75 -1.09 7.83
CA TRP A 395 -6.65 -0.12 8.92
C TRP A 395 -7.00 1.34 8.58
N GLY A 396 -7.50 1.61 7.40
CA GLY A 396 -7.72 2.97 6.96
C GLY A 396 -8.93 3.16 6.05
N GLU A 397 -9.63 2.10 5.67
CA GLU A 397 -10.79 2.22 4.78
C GLU A 397 -11.88 3.07 5.41
N LEU A 398 -12.68 3.69 4.54
CA LEU A 398 -13.95 4.26 4.96
C LEU A 398 -14.90 3.13 5.38
N LEU A 399 -15.20 3.08 6.65
CA LEU A 399 -15.99 2.02 7.26
C LEU A 399 -17.41 2.47 7.58
N SER A 400 -18.31 1.53 7.82
CA SER A 400 -19.51 1.74 8.59
C SER A 400 -19.19 1.84 10.08
N ASP A 401 -20.21 2.04 10.92
CA ASP A 401 -20.06 2.15 12.36
C ASP A 401 -19.44 0.88 12.97
N VAL A 402 -18.32 1.01 13.67
CA VAL A 402 -17.55 -0.11 14.24
C VAL A 402 -18.03 -0.60 15.60
N ARG A 403 -19.16 -0.08 16.12
CA ARG A 403 -19.75 -0.55 17.41
C ARG A 403 -20.04 -2.06 17.45
N PRO A 404 -20.40 -2.75 16.37
CA PRO A 404 -20.55 -4.21 16.41
C PRO A 404 -19.25 -4.93 16.79
N VAL A 405 -18.09 -4.51 16.28
CA VAL A 405 -16.78 -5.06 16.67
C VAL A 405 -16.38 -4.63 18.06
N ASP A 406 -16.70 -3.40 18.47
CA ASP A 406 -16.41 -2.89 19.79
C ASP A 406 -17.15 -3.68 20.89
N ALA A 407 -18.33 -4.21 20.60
CA ALA A 407 -19.07 -5.06 21.54
C ALA A 407 -18.34 -6.35 21.97
N PHE A 408 -17.34 -6.76 21.18
CA PHE A 408 -16.46 -7.91 21.44
C PHE A 408 -15.02 -7.51 21.69
N SER A 409 -14.80 -6.28 22.20
CA SER A 409 -13.49 -5.71 22.49
C SER A 409 -13.48 -5.16 23.91
N LEU A 410 -12.28 -4.99 24.48
CA LEU A 410 -12.10 -4.18 25.68
C LEU A 410 -12.04 -2.72 25.25
N VAL A 411 -13.08 -1.95 25.58
CA VAL A 411 -13.27 -0.57 25.12
C VAL A 411 -13.05 0.41 26.28
N TYR A 412 -12.36 1.52 25.96
CA TYR A 412 -12.05 2.58 26.93
C TYR A 412 -12.26 3.95 26.27
N ASP A 413 -13.10 4.79 26.89
CA ASP A 413 -13.47 6.12 26.41
C ASP A 413 -12.92 7.23 27.30
N SER A 414 -12.43 8.30 26.70
CA SER A 414 -12.12 9.52 27.44
C SER A 414 -13.39 10.21 27.95
N GLU A 415 -13.26 11.12 28.94
CA GLU A 415 -14.29 12.14 29.12
C GLU A 415 -14.45 12.98 27.83
N PRO A 416 -15.61 13.65 27.63
CA PRO A 416 -15.77 14.56 26.49
C PRO A 416 -14.66 15.60 26.48
N LEU A 417 -14.02 15.76 25.31
CA LEU A 417 -12.97 16.73 25.12
C LEU A 417 -13.50 18.15 25.30
N LYS A 418 -12.76 18.99 26.04
CA LYS A 418 -13.16 20.38 26.30
C LYS A 418 -12.90 21.31 25.13
N GLU A 419 -11.93 20.97 24.30
CA GLU A 419 -11.47 21.72 23.13
C GLU A 419 -11.07 20.75 22.03
N GLU A 420 -10.86 21.26 20.82
CA GLU A 420 -10.36 20.46 19.71
C GLU A 420 -9.00 19.85 20.07
N PHE A 421 -8.82 18.59 19.64
CA PHE A 421 -7.61 17.82 19.93
C PHE A 421 -7.10 17.18 18.62
N ALA A 422 -5.91 17.58 18.17
CA ALA A 422 -5.35 17.13 16.90
C ALA A 422 -4.18 16.19 17.11
N ILE A 423 -4.14 15.10 16.33
CA ILE A 423 -3.04 14.15 16.26
C ILE A 423 -2.47 14.08 14.84
N LEU A 424 -1.15 13.88 14.73
CA LEU A 424 -0.44 13.62 13.47
C LEU A 424 0.79 12.77 13.78
N GLY A 425 0.75 11.52 13.40
CA GLY A 425 1.85 10.58 13.65
C GLY A 425 1.33 9.16 13.84
N ARG A 426 2.13 8.33 14.50
CA ARG A 426 1.84 6.93 14.80
C ARG A 426 1.49 6.79 16.30
N PRO A 427 0.22 6.54 16.65
CA PRO A 427 -0.17 6.27 18.04
C PRO A 427 0.42 4.94 18.53
N HIS A 428 0.68 4.79 19.84
CA HIS A 428 1.16 3.55 20.45
C HIS A 428 0.19 3.03 21.49
N ALA A 429 -0.22 1.76 21.40
CA ALA A 429 -0.88 1.06 22.51
C ALA A 429 0.15 0.21 23.25
N LEU A 430 0.53 0.71 24.44
CA LEU A 430 1.47 0.05 25.33
C LEU A 430 0.68 -0.83 26.31
N LEU A 431 0.60 -2.14 26.01
CA LEU A 431 -0.25 -3.07 26.74
C LEU A 431 0.57 -3.95 27.70
N GLN A 432 0.02 -4.21 28.87
CA GLN A 432 0.46 -5.29 29.75
C GLN A 432 -0.55 -6.43 29.59
N ALA A 433 -0.20 -7.43 28.76
CA ALA A 433 -1.16 -8.41 28.27
C ALA A 433 -0.73 -9.85 28.54
N SER A 434 -1.69 -10.73 28.72
CA SER A 434 -1.47 -12.17 28.81
C SER A 434 -2.53 -12.94 28.03
N ALA A 435 -2.22 -14.20 27.70
CA ALA A 435 -3.16 -15.11 27.08
C ALA A 435 -3.11 -16.48 27.75
N SER A 436 -4.20 -17.22 27.73
CA SER A 436 -4.29 -18.59 28.25
C SER A 436 -3.78 -19.66 27.26
N ALA A 437 -3.30 -19.22 26.07
CA ALA A 437 -2.80 -20.08 25.00
C ALA A 437 -1.36 -19.67 24.58
N PRO A 438 -0.62 -20.54 23.88
CA PRO A 438 0.74 -20.24 23.43
C PRO A 438 0.80 -19.25 22.26
N LEU A 439 -0.28 -19.09 21.48
CA LEU A 439 -0.41 -18.09 20.41
C LEU A 439 -1.64 -17.22 20.69
N ALA A 440 -1.48 -15.92 20.56
CA ALA A 440 -2.53 -14.92 20.65
C ALA A 440 -2.12 -13.66 19.89
N ASN A 441 -3.07 -13.00 19.26
CA ASN A 441 -2.89 -11.70 18.65
C ASN A 441 -3.63 -10.63 19.46
N TRP A 442 -3.13 -9.40 19.40
CA TRP A 442 -3.80 -8.22 19.96
C TRP A 442 -3.91 -7.16 18.87
N PHE A 443 -5.09 -6.58 18.77
CA PHE A 443 -5.40 -5.52 17.81
C PHE A 443 -5.89 -4.31 18.60
N ALA A 444 -5.20 -3.17 18.44
CA ALA A 444 -5.58 -1.91 19.05
C ALA A 444 -6.18 -0.99 17.99
N ARG A 445 -7.37 -0.45 18.25
CA ARG A 445 -8.08 0.49 17.38
C ARG A 445 -8.27 1.81 18.09
N LEU A 446 -8.01 2.90 17.39
CA LEU A 446 -8.28 4.27 17.81
C LEU A 446 -9.51 4.78 17.06
N SER A 447 -10.48 5.33 17.77
CA SER A 447 -11.72 5.84 17.19
C SER A 447 -12.14 7.17 17.83
N ASP A 448 -12.95 7.92 17.11
CA ASP A 448 -13.65 9.11 17.56
C ASP A 448 -15.10 8.77 17.90
N VAL A 449 -15.56 9.12 19.09
CA VAL A 449 -16.94 8.91 19.51
C VAL A 449 -17.65 10.26 19.58
N ALA A 450 -18.62 10.45 18.70
CA ALA A 450 -19.45 11.65 18.67
C ALA A 450 -20.42 11.72 19.85
N PRO A 451 -20.98 12.90 20.20
CA PRO A 451 -21.88 13.05 21.33
C PRO A 451 -23.16 12.21 21.27
N ASP A 452 -23.58 11.79 20.07
CA ASP A 452 -24.72 10.88 19.88
C ASP A 452 -24.36 9.39 20.02
N GLY A 453 -23.08 9.08 20.24
CA GLY A 453 -22.55 7.72 20.40
C GLY A 453 -22.13 7.05 19.09
N THR A 454 -22.15 7.74 17.96
CA THR A 454 -21.60 7.26 16.69
C THR A 454 -20.08 7.10 16.79
N VAL A 455 -19.54 6.00 16.26
CA VAL A 455 -18.10 5.66 16.38
C VAL A 455 -17.45 5.61 15.00
N THR A 456 -16.48 6.49 14.78
CA THR A 456 -15.67 6.51 13.54
C THR A 456 -14.26 5.99 13.86
N GLN A 457 -13.86 4.90 13.22
CA GLN A 457 -12.48 4.39 13.33
C GLN A 457 -11.51 5.34 12.62
N ILE A 458 -10.37 5.60 13.26
CA ILE A 458 -9.33 6.50 12.75
C ILE A 458 -8.15 5.68 12.21
N THR A 459 -7.65 4.77 13.02
CA THR A 459 -6.52 3.89 12.71
C THR A 459 -6.47 2.72 13.68
N GLY A 460 -5.58 1.80 13.45
CA GLY A 460 -5.30 0.68 14.34
C GLY A 460 -4.00 0.00 13.97
N ALA A 461 -3.66 -1.06 14.65
CA ALA A 461 -2.64 -2.03 14.28
C ALA A 461 -2.81 -3.32 15.07
N GLY A 462 -2.16 -4.37 14.58
CA GLY A 462 -2.07 -5.68 15.24
C GLY A 462 -0.67 -5.98 15.77
N LEU A 463 -0.60 -7.00 16.61
CA LEU A 463 0.66 -7.61 17.01
C LEU A 463 0.43 -9.07 17.38
N SER A 464 1.14 -9.98 16.70
CA SER A 464 1.24 -11.36 17.19
C SER A 464 2.09 -11.41 18.47
N GLY A 465 1.54 -11.98 19.53
CA GLY A 465 2.27 -12.17 20.78
C GLY A 465 3.56 -12.98 20.62
N ALA A 466 3.63 -13.84 19.61
CA ALA A 466 4.85 -14.57 19.29
C ALA A 466 5.95 -13.64 18.75
N GLN A 467 5.59 -12.57 18.08
CA GLN A 467 6.51 -11.60 17.46
C GLN A 467 6.87 -10.42 18.37
N ARG A 468 6.33 -10.35 19.59
CA ARG A 468 6.48 -9.24 20.57
C ARG A 468 7.90 -8.70 20.78
N ASN A 469 8.92 -9.52 20.56
CA ASN A 469 10.33 -9.13 20.70
C ASN A 469 11.09 -9.16 19.38
N SER A 470 10.64 -9.95 18.41
CA SER A 470 11.33 -10.12 17.14
C SER A 470 10.40 -10.82 16.14
N MET A 471 10.24 -10.23 14.95
CA MET A 471 9.58 -10.87 13.81
C MET A 471 10.49 -11.90 13.11
N LEU A 472 11.83 -11.78 13.29
CA LEU A 472 12.81 -12.74 12.76
C LEU A 472 12.87 -14.04 13.58
N GLU A 473 12.63 -13.95 14.88
CA GLU A 473 12.70 -15.06 15.81
C GLU A 473 11.45 -15.07 16.69
N PRO A 474 10.28 -15.39 16.13
CA PRO A 474 9.05 -15.47 16.91
C PRO A 474 9.15 -16.53 18.00
N ARG A 475 8.48 -16.32 19.13
CA ARG A 475 8.48 -17.25 20.28
C ARG A 475 7.11 -17.32 20.89
N GLU A 476 6.61 -18.52 21.11
CA GLU A 476 5.37 -18.76 21.80
C GLU A 476 5.27 -18.02 23.13
N LEU A 477 4.04 -17.74 23.55
CA LEU A 477 3.73 -17.21 24.87
C LEU A 477 3.76 -18.36 25.89
N GLU A 478 4.14 -18.04 27.13
CA GLU A 478 3.86 -18.90 28.29
C GLU A 478 2.43 -18.58 28.75
N PRO A 479 1.50 -19.55 28.71
CA PRO A 479 0.12 -19.30 29.11
C PRO A 479 -0.01 -18.69 30.49
N GLY A 480 -0.79 -17.60 30.60
CA GLY A 480 -1.02 -16.85 31.84
C GLY A 480 0.08 -15.86 32.23
N LYS A 481 1.23 -15.85 31.56
CA LYS A 481 2.30 -14.88 31.83
C LYS A 481 1.98 -13.53 31.17
N THR A 482 2.19 -12.47 31.92
CA THR A 482 2.02 -11.10 31.41
C THR A 482 3.27 -10.64 30.66
N TYR A 483 3.07 -10.03 29.51
CA TYR A 483 4.09 -9.46 28.66
C TYR A 483 3.79 -7.97 28.40
N SER A 484 4.84 -7.19 28.22
CA SER A 484 4.73 -5.83 27.70
C SER A 484 4.70 -5.88 26.19
N LEU A 485 3.63 -5.36 25.59
CA LEU A 485 3.43 -5.26 24.15
C LEU A 485 3.44 -3.78 23.78
N ASP A 486 4.12 -3.43 22.72
CA ASP A 486 4.07 -2.12 22.07
C ASP A 486 3.46 -2.31 20.69
N ILE A 487 2.23 -1.84 20.52
CA ILE A 487 1.51 -1.87 19.24
C ILE A 487 1.59 -0.45 18.67
N GLU A 488 2.51 -0.23 17.74
CA GLU A 488 2.59 1.00 16.97
C GLU A 488 1.47 0.99 15.92
N MET A 489 0.49 1.87 16.08
CA MET A 489 -0.61 2.00 15.13
C MET A 489 -0.14 2.72 13.86
N HIS A 490 -0.81 2.44 12.76
CA HIS A 490 -0.50 3.04 11.47
C HIS A 490 -0.62 4.56 11.50
N LEU A 491 0.20 5.22 10.67
CA LEU A 491 0.22 6.67 10.52
C LEU A 491 -1.18 7.23 10.31
N THR A 492 -1.51 8.26 11.07
CA THR A 492 -2.79 8.95 10.93
C THR A 492 -2.67 10.46 11.18
N SER A 493 -3.67 11.17 10.75
CA SER A 493 -3.95 12.57 11.06
C SER A 493 -5.43 12.69 11.42
N TRP A 494 -5.75 13.33 12.54
CA TRP A 494 -7.15 13.49 12.93
C TRP A 494 -7.35 14.70 13.83
N VAL A 495 -8.47 15.39 13.68
CA VAL A 495 -8.91 16.46 14.57
C VAL A 495 -10.19 16.03 15.26
N PHE A 496 -10.10 15.73 16.55
CA PHE A 496 -11.25 15.43 17.39
C PHE A 496 -11.96 16.75 17.74
N PRO A 497 -13.26 16.91 17.50
CA PRO A 497 -14.00 18.10 17.91
C PRO A 497 -14.20 18.18 19.43
N ALA A 498 -14.40 19.38 19.95
CA ALA A 498 -14.86 19.56 21.33
C ALA A 498 -16.20 18.82 21.57
N GLY A 499 -16.34 18.18 22.71
CA GLY A 499 -17.50 17.34 23.06
C GLY A 499 -17.43 15.89 22.61
N HIS A 500 -16.52 15.55 21.70
CA HIS A 500 -16.24 14.17 21.30
C HIS A 500 -15.37 13.46 22.33
N ARG A 501 -15.23 12.13 22.18
CA ARG A 501 -14.38 11.31 23.05
C ARG A 501 -13.36 10.54 22.22
N ILE A 502 -12.19 10.36 22.78
CA ILE A 502 -11.18 9.43 22.27
C ILE A 502 -11.57 8.03 22.73
N ARG A 503 -11.67 7.06 21.84
CA ARG A 503 -11.89 5.65 22.16
C ARG A 503 -10.67 4.82 21.77
N VAL A 504 -10.26 3.92 22.69
CA VAL A 504 -9.34 2.82 22.40
C VAL A 504 -10.08 1.51 22.61
N ALA A 505 -10.09 0.66 21.57
CA ALA A 505 -10.65 -0.68 21.63
C ALA A 505 -9.52 -1.70 21.41
N VAL A 506 -9.42 -2.70 22.30
CA VAL A 506 -8.45 -3.79 22.20
C VAL A 506 -9.20 -5.10 21.99
N SER A 507 -8.98 -5.75 20.86
CA SER A 507 -9.53 -7.05 20.48
C SER A 507 -8.43 -8.11 20.40
N ASN A 508 -8.84 -9.38 20.32
CA ASN A 508 -7.95 -10.54 20.13
C ASN A 508 -8.28 -11.31 18.85
N ALA A 509 -9.19 -10.79 18.03
CA ALA A 509 -9.56 -11.25 16.70
C ALA A 509 -9.79 -10.04 15.79
N LEU A 510 -9.53 -10.21 14.51
CA LEU A 510 -9.83 -9.24 13.45
C LEU A 510 -10.06 -9.98 12.12
N TRP A 511 -11.03 -10.86 12.13
CA TRP A 511 -11.36 -11.70 10.98
C TRP A 511 -12.39 -11.01 10.06
N PRO A 512 -12.32 -11.14 8.73
CA PRO A 512 -11.38 -11.96 7.97
C PRO A 512 -10.06 -11.27 7.63
N MET A 513 -9.84 -10.01 8.01
CA MET A 513 -8.60 -9.28 7.70
C MET A 513 -7.36 -10.15 7.96
N VAL A 514 -7.30 -10.82 9.11
CA VAL A 514 -6.22 -11.75 9.42
C VAL A 514 -6.76 -13.13 9.78
N LEU A 515 -5.96 -14.16 9.50
CA LEU A 515 -6.34 -15.54 9.84
C LEU A 515 -6.43 -15.73 11.36
N PRO A 516 -7.38 -16.56 11.86
CA PRO A 516 -7.53 -16.81 13.29
C PRO A 516 -6.37 -17.63 13.85
N THR A 517 -5.96 -17.33 15.09
CA THR A 517 -5.10 -18.24 15.86
C THR A 517 -5.82 -19.54 16.17
N PRO A 518 -5.13 -20.70 16.19
CA PRO A 518 -5.78 -22.00 16.26
C PRO A 518 -6.24 -22.44 17.65
N TYR A 519 -6.21 -21.57 18.66
CA TYR A 519 -6.49 -21.93 20.05
C TYR A 519 -7.71 -21.20 20.59
N ASN A 520 -8.59 -21.92 21.27
CA ASN A 520 -9.56 -21.30 22.17
C ASN A 520 -8.80 -20.69 23.35
N MET A 521 -9.06 -19.42 23.68
CA MET A 521 -8.33 -18.72 24.73
C MET A 521 -9.13 -17.59 25.36
N THR A 522 -8.58 -17.08 26.45
CA THR A 522 -8.90 -15.78 27.03
C THR A 522 -7.64 -14.94 27.04
N THR A 523 -7.73 -13.70 26.60
CA THR A 523 -6.68 -12.69 26.74
C THR A 523 -7.03 -11.77 27.90
N ALA A 524 -6.01 -11.16 28.53
CA ALA A 524 -6.22 -10.26 29.63
C ALA A 524 -5.28 -9.04 29.56
N LEU A 525 -5.78 -7.88 30.00
CA LEU A 525 -5.01 -6.64 30.15
C LEU A 525 -4.86 -6.29 31.62
N GLN A 526 -3.63 -5.97 32.06
CA GLN A 526 -3.33 -5.42 33.37
C GLN A 526 -3.42 -3.89 33.33
N LEU A 527 -4.19 -3.31 34.19
CA LEU A 527 -4.48 -1.88 34.27
C LEU A 527 -3.99 -1.28 35.57
N GLY A 528 -4.05 0.05 35.71
CA GLY A 528 -4.05 0.75 36.98
C GLY A 528 -2.68 0.95 37.64
N SER A 529 -1.57 0.77 36.95
CA SER A 529 -0.25 1.20 37.39
C SER A 529 0.41 2.13 36.36
N VAL A 530 1.46 2.83 36.76
CA VAL A 530 2.26 3.66 35.81
C VAL A 530 2.84 2.82 34.69
N ALA A 531 3.14 1.55 34.93
CA ALA A 531 3.53 0.57 33.94
C ALA A 531 2.34 -0.18 33.29
N GLY A 532 1.09 0.11 33.72
CA GLY A 532 -0.11 -0.53 33.18
C GLY A 532 -0.43 -0.16 31.73
N SER A 533 -1.45 -0.82 31.21
CA SER A 533 -1.89 -0.60 29.84
C SER A 533 -2.33 0.84 29.60
N ARG A 534 -1.85 1.45 28.51
CA ARG A 534 -2.07 2.85 28.15
C ARG A 534 -1.92 3.06 26.65
N VAL A 535 -2.43 4.17 26.16
CA VAL A 535 -2.16 4.66 24.79
C VAL A 535 -1.35 5.96 24.85
N VAL A 536 -0.46 6.14 23.89
CA VAL A 536 0.33 7.36 23.69
C VAL A 536 -0.03 7.93 22.32
N LEU A 537 -0.49 9.17 22.31
CA LEU A 537 -0.96 9.85 21.09
C LEU A 537 0.03 10.95 20.68
N PRO A 538 0.40 11.06 19.39
CA PRO A 538 1.26 12.12 18.84
C PRO A 538 0.43 13.39 18.61
N VAL A 539 0.40 14.28 19.58
CA VAL A 539 -0.43 15.49 19.58
C VAL A 539 0.28 16.62 18.87
N VAL A 540 -0.45 17.33 18.04
CA VAL A 540 0.04 18.53 17.36
C VAL A 540 -0.91 19.71 17.62
N PRO A 541 -0.41 20.96 17.62
CA PRO A 541 -1.29 22.11 17.77
C PRO A 541 -2.31 22.19 16.63
N VAL A 542 -3.57 22.45 16.97
CA VAL A 542 -4.59 22.84 16.00
C VAL A 542 -4.15 24.13 15.33
N ARG A 543 -4.26 24.21 14.02
CA ARG A 543 -3.86 25.39 13.21
C ARG A 543 -5.04 25.86 12.38
N ALA A 544 -5.02 27.12 11.99
CA ALA A 544 -6.00 27.65 11.04
C ALA A 544 -5.80 26.98 9.66
N ALA A 545 -6.91 26.68 9.00
CA ALA A 545 -6.92 26.12 7.66
C ALA A 545 -6.15 27.01 6.67
N LEU A 546 -5.34 26.39 5.85
CA LEU A 546 -4.65 27.03 4.74
C LEU A 546 -5.43 26.82 3.44
N PRO A 547 -5.34 27.74 2.48
CA PRO A 547 -5.82 27.47 1.13
C PRO A 547 -5.20 26.18 0.59
N PRO A 548 -5.94 25.35 -0.19
CA PRO A 548 -5.37 24.16 -0.79
C PRO A 548 -4.10 24.48 -1.58
N PRO A 549 -2.97 23.80 -1.30
CA PRO A 549 -1.70 24.11 -1.95
C PRO A 549 -1.58 23.51 -3.36
N PHE A 550 -2.60 22.83 -3.83
CA PHE A 550 -2.64 22.10 -5.09
C PHE A 550 -3.78 22.58 -5.97
N ALA A 551 -3.55 22.55 -7.28
CA ALA A 551 -4.62 22.74 -8.26
C ALA A 551 -5.58 21.55 -8.28
N VAL A 552 -6.80 21.77 -8.76
CA VAL A 552 -7.71 20.69 -9.11
C VAL A 552 -7.18 19.96 -10.36
N PRO A 553 -7.47 18.66 -10.52
CA PRO A 553 -6.99 17.91 -11.68
C PRO A 553 -7.40 18.52 -13.01
N GLU A 554 -6.44 18.59 -13.94
CA GLU A 554 -6.72 18.91 -15.34
C GLU A 554 -7.49 17.76 -16.00
N PRO A 555 -8.34 18.04 -17.00
CA PRO A 555 -8.95 16.99 -17.81
C PRO A 555 -7.87 16.08 -18.41
N SER A 556 -8.03 14.77 -18.23
CA SER A 556 -7.09 13.78 -18.72
C SER A 556 -7.37 13.41 -20.17
N GLU A 557 -6.30 13.15 -20.95
CA GLU A 557 -6.41 12.56 -22.28
C GLU A 557 -6.73 11.07 -22.13
N GLU A 558 -7.88 10.64 -22.63
CA GLU A 558 -8.30 9.24 -22.52
C GLU A 558 -7.87 8.44 -23.75
N ARG A 559 -7.54 7.17 -23.53
CA ARG A 559 -7.32 6.22 -24.61
C ARG A 559 -8.65 5.68 -25.12
N LYS A 560 -9.08 6.17 -26.31
CA LYS A 560 -10.44 5.91 -26.84
C LYS A 560 -10.63 4.51 -27.41
N ASP A 561 -9.55 3.83 -27.76
CA ASP A 561 -9.56 2.49 -28.38
C ASP A 561 -9.42 1.34 -27.34
N ILE A 562 -9.13 1.66 -26.10
CA ILE A 562 -8.99 0.72 -25.00
C ILE A 562 -9.79 1.22 -23.81
N HIS A 563 -10.59 0.33 -23.25
CA HIS A 563 -11.23 0.51 -21.97
C HIS A 563 -10.79 -0.64 -21.04
N THR A 564 -10.15 -0.34 -19.93
CA THR A 564 -9.79 -1.33 -18.91
C THR A 564 -10.53 -1.02 -17.63
N ALA A 565 -11.22 -2.03 -17.09
CA ALA A 565 -11.93 -1.91 -15.80
C ALA A 565 -10.98 -2.15 -14.60
N GLY A 566 -9.73 -2.52 -14.87
CA GLY A 566 -8.79 -2.96 -13.84
C GLY A 566 -9.16 -4.33 -13.28
N PHE A 567 -8.89 -4.55 -12.01
CA PHE A 567 -9.26 -5.77 -11.31
C PHE A 567 -10.73 -5.71 -10.84
N PRO A 568 -11.39 -6.85 -10.54
CA PRO A 568 -12.77 -6.89 -10.03
C PRO A 568 -12.94 -6.33 -8.61
N TRP A 569 -12.02 -5.53 -8.14
CA TRP A 569 -12.01 -4.85 -6.85
C TRP A 569 -12.48 -3.37 -6.97
N PRO A 570 -13.23 -2.81 -6.00
CA PRO A 570 -13.87 -3.50 -4.89
C PRO A 570 -15.05 -4.35 -5.33
N GLY A 571 -15.20 -5.54 -4.73
CA GLY A 571 -16.29 -6.45 -5.01
C GLY A 571 -17.46 -6.33 -4.02
N GLU A 572 -18.39 -7.28 -4.11
CA GLU A 572 -19.49 -7.40 -3.17
C GLU A 572 -19.09 -8.31 -2.00
N TRP A 573 -19.28 -7.83 -0.78
CA TRP A 573 -19.08 -8.60 0.44
C TRP A 573 -20.40 -8.98 1.07
N THR A 574 -20.53 -10.25 1.47
CA THR A 574 -21.67 -10.75 2.24
C THR A 574 -21.19 -11.56 3.43
N VAL A 575 -21.90 -11.41 4.55
CA VAL A 575 -21.59 -12.12 5.80
C VAL A 575 -22.79 -12.99 6.17
N GLN A 576 -22.53 -14.26 6.41
CA GLN A 576 -23.54 -15.22 6.89
C GLN A 576 -23.09 -15.80 8.22
N ARG A 577 -23.94 -15.68 9.25
CA ARG A 577 -23.70 -16.25 10.58
C ARG A 577 -24.69 -17.36 10.88
N ASP A 578 -24.18 -18.55 11.20
CA ASP A 578 -24.97 -19.68 11.72
C ASP A 578 -24.78 -19.74 13.23
N GLU A 579 -25.69 -19.07 13.95
CA GLU A 579 -25.68 -19.00 15.41
C GLU A 579 -25.82 -20.37 16.10
N VAL A 580 -26.43 -21.35 15.43
CA VAL A 580 -26.63 -22.70 15.99
C VAL A 580 -25.34 -23.51 15.91
N ARG A 581 -24.60 -23.38 14.78
CA ARG A 581 -23.33 -24.08 14.56
C ARG A 581 -22.13 -23.27 14.96
N GLN A 582 -22.31 -22.01 15.37
CA GLN A 582 -21.26 -21.05 15.69
C GLN A 582 -20.24 -20.90 14.55
N LYS A 583 -20.74 -20.79 13.33
CA LYS A 583 -19.93 -20.60 12.12
C LYS A 583 -20.26 -19.29 11.44
N THR A 584 -19.21 -18.63 10.98
CA THR A 584 -19.35 -17.43 10.17
C THR A 584 -18.65 -17.64 8.83
N THR A 585 -19.35 -17.28 7.76
CA THR A 585 -18.84 -17.28 6.39
C THR A 585 -18.85 -15.87 5.87
N VAL A 586 -17.71 -15.42 5.35
CA VAL A 586 -17.63 -14.20 4.53
C VAL A 586 -17.42 -14.63 3.09
N HIS A 587 -18.26 -14.11 2.22
CA HIS A 587 -18.17 -14.34 0.79
C HIS A 587 -17.94 -13.02 0.06
N TRP A 588 -16.86 -12.96 -0.70
CA TRP A 588 -16.53 -11.88 -1.59
C TRP A 588 -16.63 -12.35 -3.04
N LYS A 589 -17.10 -11.48 -3.92
CA LYS A 589 -17.10 -11.71 -5.37
C LYS A 589 -16.93 -10.39 -6.11
N GLY A 590 -16.25 -10.45 -7.23
CA GLY A 590 -16.06 -9.30 -8.11
C GLY A 590 -16.07 -9.69 -9.58
N LYS A 591 -16.32 -8.71 -10.45
CA LYS A 591 -16.31 -8.86 -11.90
C LYS A 591 -15.79 -7.58 -12.53
N ALA A 592 -14.92 -7.71 -13.54
CA ALA A 592 -14.43 -6.61 -14.35
C ALA A 592 -14.56 -6.95 -15.84
N GLU A 593 -14.78 -5.94 -16.68
CA GLU A 593 -14.88 -6.10 -18.14
C GLU A 593 -14.01 -5.05 -18.83
N SER A 594 -13.14 -5.51 -19.73
CA SER A 594 -12.25 -4.65 -20.51
C SER A 594 -12.46 -4.88 -22.01
N THR A 595 -12.29 -3.84 -22.81
CA THR A 595 -12.45 -3.92 -24.28
C THR A 595 -11.23 -3.33 -24.98
N PHE A 596 -10.83 -3.97 -26.08
CA PHE A 596 -9.63 -3.68 -26.84
C PHE A 596 -9.90 -3.76 -28.35
N PRO A 597 -9.06 -3.19 -29.22
CA PRO A 597 -9.18 -3.36 -30.67
C PRO A 597 -9.12 -4.80 -31.18
N TRP A 598 -8.55 -5.70 -30.39
CA TRP A 598 -8.37 -7.13 -30.71
C TRP A 598 -9.36 -8.05 -30.03
N GLY A 599 -10.20 -7.56 -29.11
CA GLY A 599 -11.18 -8.36 -28.39
C GLY A 599 -11.62 -7.76 -27.06
N SER A 600 -12.06 -8.62 -26.15
CA SER A 600 -12.44 -8.23 -24.79
C SER A 600 -11.91 -9.22 -23.77
N GLU A 601 -11.82 -8.76 -22.53
CA GLU A 601 -11.47 -9.54 -21.34
C GLU A 601 -12.59 -9.40 -20.33
N THR A 602 -12.95 -10.50 -19.68
CA THR A 602 -13.87 -10.51 -18.55
C THR A 602 -13.20 -11.28 -17.42
N ASP A 603 -13.02 -10.61 -16.29
CA ASP A 603 -12.45 -11.20 -15.08
C ASP A 603 -13.56 -11.41 -14.05
N TYR A 604 -13.50 -12.54 -13.40
CA TYR A 604 -14.37 -12.91 -12.29
C TYR A 604 -13.53 -13.52 -11.18
N GLU A 605 -13.82 -13.15 -9.96
CA GLU A 605 -13.25 -13.79 -8.79
C GLU A 605 -14.29 -13.91 -7.67
N SER A 606 -14.16 -14.98 -6.90
CA SER A 606 -14.98 -15.26 -5.73
C SER A 606 -14.12 -15.93 -4.66
N LEU A 607 -14.12 -15.36 -3.46
CA LEU A 607 -13.44 -15.89 -2.29
C LEU A 607 -14.46 -16.16 -1.18
N THR A 608 -14.30 -17.27 -0.50
CA THR A 608 -15.13 -17.67 0.64
C THR A 608 -14.23 -17.98 1.83
N TYR A 609 -14.41 -17.25 2.90
CA TYR A 609 -13.70 -17.41 4.17
C TYR A 609 -14.65 -17.99 5.20
N ASP A 610 -14.29 -19.13 5.81
CA ASP A 610 -15.09 -19.77 6.85
C ASP A 610 -14.30 -19.84 8.17
N VAL A 611 -14.97 -19.58 9.26
CA VAL A 611 -14.45 -19.76 10.62
C VAL A 611 -15.48 -20.39 11.53
N ASP A 612 -15.02 -21.20 12.49
CA ASP A 612 -15.81 -21.88 13.51
C ASP A 612 -15.40 -21.35 14.89
N ASP A 613 -16.31 -20.68 15.58
CA ASP A 613 -16.02 -20.05 16.88
C ASP A 613 -15.76 -21.07 18.00
N ALA A 614 -16.25 -22.29 17.85
CA ALA A 614 -15.98 -23.40 18.78
C ALA A 614 -14.64 -24.09 18.46
N HIS A 615 -14.20 -24.04 17.19
CA HIS A 615 -13.02 -24.71 16.68
C HIS A 615 -12.18 -23.77 15.82
N PRO A 616 -11.50 -22.78 16.39
CA PRO A 616 -10.74 -21.77 15.63
C PRO A 616 -9.61 -22.35 14.78
N ASP A 617 -9.15 -23.55 15.09
CA ASP A 617 -8.21 -24.32 14.28
C ASP A 617 -8.78 -24.80 12.93
N LYS A 618 -10.10 -24.76 12.74
CA LYS A 618 -10.80 -25.23 11.54
C LYS A 618 -11.29 -24.07 10.67
N SER A 619 -10.39 -23.19 10.28
CA SER A 619 -10.68 -22.16 9.29
C SER A 619 -10.47 -22.68 7.87
N SER A 620 -11.08 -22.02 6.89
CA SER A 620 -10.84 -22.32 5.48
C SER A 620 -11.00 -21.10 4.59
N VAL A 621 -10.22 -21.09 3.49
CA VAL A 621 -10.37 -20.17 2.37
C VAL A 621 -10.59 -20.99 1.11
N ARG A 622 -11.63 -20.66 0.33
CA ARG A 622 -11.89 -21.23 -0.98
C ARG A 622 -12.00 -20.11 -2.00
N GLY A 623 -11.35 -20.27 -3.13
CA GLY A 623 -11.34 -19.27 -4.19
C GLY A 623 -11.62 -19.89 -5.55
N GLU A 624 -12.35 -19.17 -6.37
CA GLU A 624 -12.56 -19.45 -7.80
C GLU A 624 -12.34 -18.15 -8.57
N ALA A 625 -11.51 -18.22 -9.61
CA ALA A 625 -11.31 -17.09 -10.51
C ALA A 625 -11.27 -17.55 -11.96
N GLU A 626 -11.69 -16.67 -12.86
CA GLU A 626 -11.69 -16.91 -14.29
C GLU A 626 -11.45 -15.61 -15.07
N SER A 627 -10.45 -15.63 -15.97
CA SER A 627 -10.23 -14.58 -16.98
C SER A 627 -10.57 -15.13 -18.35
N VAL A 628 -11.52 -14.50 -19.06
CA VAL A 628 -11.99 -14.89 -20.39
C VAL A 628 -11.58 -13.85 -21.41
N PHE A 629 -10.68 -14.24 -22.32
CA PHE A 629 -10.22 -13.42 -23.44
C PHE A 629 -10.99 -13.82 -24.70
N ALA A 630 -11.98 -13.02 -25.09
CA ALA A 630 -12.73 -13.18 -26.34
C ALA A 630 -12.00 -12.46 -27.47
N LEU A 631 -11.13 -13.17 -28.19
CA LEU A 631 -10.27 -12.65 -29.23
C LEU A 631 -10.85 -12.96 -30.63
N LYS A 632 -10.39 -12.24 -31.66
CA LYS A 632 -10.79 -12.50 -33.04
C LYS A 632 -10.42 -13.94 -33.44
N GLY A 633 -11.45 -14.79 -33.62
CA GLY A 633 -11.30 -16.18 -34.08
C GLY A 633 -10.92 -17.21 -33.01
N ARG A 634 -10.83 -16.82 -31.73
CA ARG A 634 -10.61 -17.73 -30.61
C ARG A 634 -11.05 -17.14 -29.26
N GLU A 635 -11.41 -18.00 -28.33
CA GLU A 635 -11.55 -17.70 -26.92
C GLU A 635 -10.42 -18.39 -26.15
N LEU A 636 -9.80 -17.66 -25.22
CA LEU A 636 -8.89 -18.25 -24.24
C LEU A 636 -9.53 -18.04 -22.86
N ARG A 637 -9.35 -19.02 -21.98
CA ARG A 637 -9.91 -18.98 -20.64
C ARG A 637 -8.90 -19.50 -19.65
N TRP A 638 -8.51 -18.65 -18.72
CA TRP A 638 -7.66 -18.97 -17.60
C TRP A 638 -8.52 -19.16 -16.37
N ARG A 639 -8.30 -20.23 -15.60
CA ARG A 639 -9.04 -20.53 -14.38
C ARG A 639 -8.13 -20.86 -13.23
N GLY A 640 -8.51 -20.42 -12.04
CA GLY A 640 -7.89 -20.77 -10.78
C GLY A 640 -8.92 -21.32 -9.78
N HIS A 641 -8.55 -22.39 -9.08
CA HIS A 641 -9.34 -22.96 -7.99
C HIS A 641 -8.45 -23.15 -6.78
N LEU A 642 -8.75 -22.41 -5.70
CA LEU A 642 -8.01 -22.44 -4.43
C LEU A 642 -8.82 -23.14 -3.35
N SER A 643 -8.14 -23.95 -2.55
CA SER A 643 -8.65 -24.46 -1.28
C SER A 643 -7.55 -24.49 -0.25
N VAL A 644 -7.70 -23.73 0.82
CA VAL A 644 -6.85 -23.76 1.99
C VAL A 644 -7.70 -24.13 3.18
N THR A 645 -7.37 -25.21 3.86
CA THR A 645 -8.03 -25.61 5.12
C THR A 645 -6.96 -25.71 6.21
N THR A 646 -7.37 -25.58 7.46
CA THR A 646 -6.41 -25.55 8.56
C THR A 646 -6.75 -26.57 9.64
N ASP A 647 -5.73 -26.97 10.39
CA ASP A 647 -5.86 -27.52 11.73
C ASP A 647 -4.95 -26.76 12.69
N GLN A 648 -4.77 -27.26 13.91
CA GLN A 648 -3.96 -26.62 14.92
C GLN A 648 -2.47 -26.47 14.52
N ARG A 649 -1.97 -27.29 13.59
CA ARG A 649 -0.55 -27.40 13.25
C ARG A 649 -0.22 -27.10 11.81
N ASN A 650 -1.19 -27.18 10.90
CA ASN A 650 -0.93 -27.16 9.47
C ASN A 650 -1.95 -26.31 8.71
N PHE A 651 -1.48 -25.79 7.58
CA PHE A 651 -2.27 -25.37 6.44
C PHE A 651 -2.23 -26.48 5.39
N TYR A 652 -3.39 -26.84 4.85
CA TYR A 652 -3.53 -27.79 3.75
C TYR A 652 -3.90 -26.98 2.51
N TYR A 653 -2.91 -26.71 1.67
CA TYR A 653 -3.02 -25.87 0.49
C TYR A 653 -3.24 -26.71 -0.76
N ARG A 654 -4.22 -26.35 -1.58
CA ARG A 654 -4.43 -26.90 -2.92
C ARG A 654 -4.84 -25.79 -3.87
N TYR A 655 -4.11 -25.65 -4.97
CA TYR A 655 -4.42 -24.73 -6.07
C TYR A 655 -4.35 -25.47 -7.39
N THR A 656 -5.39 -25.27 -8.24
CA THR A 656 -5.42 -25.82 -9.60
C THR A 656 -5.56 -24.68 -10.59
N ARG A 657 -4.64 -24.61 -11.56
CA ARG A 657 -4.63 -23.68 -12.68
C ARG A 657 -5.02 -24.41 -13.94
N GLU A 658 -5.89 -23.85 -14.76
CA GLU A 658 -6.33 -24.39 -16.04
C GLU A 658 -6.26 -23.33 -17.13
N LEU A 659 -5.91 -23.74 -18.35
CA LEU A 659 -6.00 -22.94 -19.56
C LEU A 659 -6.85 -23.70 -20.58
N LEU A 660 -7.90 -23.05 -21.09
CA LEU A 660 -8.78 -23.57 -22.12
C LEU A 660 -8.69 -22.73 -23.37
N LYS A 661 -8.92 -23.35 -24.54
CA LYS A 661 -9.08 -22.70 -25.85
C LYS A 661 -10.36 -23.18 -26.50
N ASN A 662 -11.25 -22.25 -26.83
CA ASN A 662 -12.56 -22.55 -27.45
C ASN A 662 -13.34 -23.64 -26.66
N GLY A 663 -13.30 -23.56 -25.33
CA GLY A 663 -13.92 -24.53 -24.44
C GLY A 663 -13.16 -25.85 -24.22
N GLY A 664 -12.12 -26.13 -25.01
CA GLY A 664 -11.28 -27.32 -24.84
C GLY A 664 -10.10 -27.07 -23.89
N LEU A 665 -9.91 -27.97 -22.90
CA LEU A 665 -8.78 -27.90 -21.97
C LEU A 665 -7.46 -28.09 -22.70
N LEU A 666 -6.53 -27.12 -22.57
CA LEU A 666 -5.19 -27.18 -23.12
C LEU A 666 -4.14 -27.60 -22.12
N LYS A 667 -4.18 -26.99 -20.94
CA LYS A 667 -3.23 -27.25 -19.84
C LYS A 667 -3.97 -27.26 -18.52
N THR A 668 -3.48 -28.07 -17.59
CA THR A 668 -3.89 -28.05 -16.17
C THR A 668 -2.70 -28.37 -15.29
N LYS A 669 -2.63 -27.74 -14.15
CA LYS A 669 -1.62 -28.01 -13.14
C LYS A 669 -2.20 -27.84 -11.74
N THR A 670 -1.84 -28.75 -10.85
CA THR A 670 -2.25 -28.69 -9.44
C THR A 670 -1.01 -28.68 -8.56
N TRP A 671 -1.03 -27.81 -7.58
CA TRP A 671 -0.10 -27.81 -6.45
C TRP A 671 -0.89 -28.23 -5.22
N GLU A 672 -0.33 -29.15 -4.44
CA GLU A 672 -0.95 -29.66 -3.21
C GLU A 672 0.16 -29.86 -2.17
N GLU A 673 0.08 -29.13 -1.06
CA GLU A 673 1.07 -29.15 -0.02
C GLU A 673 0.46 -29.06 1.37
N THR A 674 1.14 -29.70 2.33
CA THR A 674 0.90 -29.50 3.76
C THR A 674 2.00 -28.63 4.31
N ILE A 675 1.63 -27.46 4.83
CA ILE A 675 2.56 -26.43 5.30
C ILE A 675 2.38 -26.30 6.82
N ALA A 676 3.44 -26.49 7.58
CA ALA A 676 3.36 -26.29 9.02
C ALA A 676 3.05 -24.83 9.39
N ARG A 677 2.19 -24.61 10.39
CA ARG A 677 2.03 -23.29 10.99
C ARG A 677 3.32 -22.89 11.71
N ASP A 678 3.82 -21.70 11.42
CA ASP A 678 4.99 -21.12 12.06
C ASP A 678 4.58 -19.86 12.81
N HIS A 679 3.93 -20.06 13.97
CA HIS A 679 3.41 -19.00 14.85
C HIS A 679 2.25 -18.14 14.26
N GLN A 680 1.62 -18.60 13.19
CA GLN A 680 0.44 -17.97 12.59
C GLN A 680 -0.87 -18.65 13.04
#